data_7422fb2d97b38deb1eb59bc59eeef6cd
#
_entry.id   7422fb2d97b38deb1eb59bc59eeef6cd
#
_cell.length_a   1.000
_cell.length_b   1.000
_cell.length_c   1.000
_cell.angle_alpha   90.00
_cell.angle_beta   90.00
_cell.angle_gamma   90.00
#
_symmetry.space_group_name_H-M   'P 1'
#
loop_
_entity.id
_entity.type
_entity.pdbx_description
1 polymer ?
#
loop_
_entity_poly.entity_id
_entity_poly.type
_entity_poly.pdbx_seq_one_letter_code
_entity_poly.pdbx_strand_id
1 'polypeptide(L)'
;MPAALRRSLALLIVCAWASAVAAQSDDAGKSRGFGEEPVEITADALDYDAAQEQYVASGNVELHQSARTLRADWISFNRRTGEGVAKGNVELRQADEVVHADTVQFNVGEEIGLVQNGKIDSPAGQFIASGEEIRKTGPHSYTFRGAVFTTCRCPKEGREPWQIRAREADVEIGGYGVVRDATVDVLGVPALWVPWLILPIRTERQTGFLLPEISAGTRQGFQIGVPFFWAARDNVNATFTPYYSVRRGFKGDAKFEYLFGKESSGDLFTAFAYDQEVNPDSQNEPFGRNEPFEPERWTVLGDQHYALPGDWLFRSNFRFVSDNDYPLDYQEMRPHRADRWLQSWALLGRSFDDSGRLVADASAWYANDMQSPDDVDRDKTVLNRLPALSLTELPGPLGPIRWLQPSFDASFISFQATDRPNLESRGFQDTGTDGVFDNNEAQNRSSFPDGDPHHDNFDPISNPGGTQNDGRFEEGEPLTNDGERIGLNPRLAVPFTLADVVEVYPEIGWSETLYDTRLEAFAYRGLLTGRADLRTRLVRRFGPVTHTIEPVVGFAYVSHDTQTSNPLLVPATAVPQERVRELELDAVTQDPADRIPGANRVTWGAVQRLRVDGQGDEAVDAELTLLGGYEIDDERFGWIIAEGAMQPSRYGGTRFHVSYDPEKPHLAEALMEWNWRSPAGHRLSLGYRYLRRIPDVFEDWQRGERFRNFDQFDHINQVYTEMRVQVTQRWQLGYKTAFSFERAVFLQNAGLIEYLSKCGCWAGGLEFSQDRASGVNVRVNYRLVGIGENLAKSPLLDSLEGL
;
A
#
# COMPACT_ATOMS: atom_id res chain seq x y z
N MET A 1 -2.51 -24.25 -14.59
CA MET A 1 -2.40 -25.39 -13.62
C MET A 1 -3.77 -26.04 -13.49
N PRO A 2 -3.94 -27.37 -13.49
CA PRO A 2 -5.24 -27.98 -13.42
C PRO A 2 -5.94 -27.69 -12.08
N ALA A 3 -7.24 -27.53 -12.12
CA ALA A 3 -8.13 -27.14 -10.99
C ALA A 3 -7.95 -27.96 -9.69
N ALA A 4 -7.39 -29.14 -9.77
CA ALA A 4 -7.10 -30.00 -8.62
C ALA A 4 -5.92 -29.48 -7.75
N LEU A 5 -5.01 -28.69 -8.30
CA LEU A 5 -3.88 -28.11 -7.53
C LEU A 5 -4.27 -26.80 -6.83
N ARG A 6 -5.29 -26.09 -7.33
CA ARG A 6 -5.82 -24.86 -6.71
C ARG A 6 -6.49 -25.13 -5.34
N ARG A 7 -7.08 -26.30 -5.15
CA ARG A 7 -7.73 -26.68 -3.88
C ARG A 7 -6.75 -27.16 -2.78
N SER A 8 -5.57 -27.62 -3.15
CA SER A 8 -4.60 -28.20 -2.19
C SER A 8 -3.62 -27.18 -1.62
N LEU A 9 -3.37 -26.07 -2.30
CA LEU A 9 -2.39 -25.06 -1.80
C LEU A 9 -2.96 -24.15 -0.70
N ALA A 10 -4.27 -23.88 -0.73
CA ALA A 10 -4.93 -23.05 0.29
C ALA A 10 -5.03 -23.75 1.66
N LEU A 11 -5.01 -25.08 1.70
CA LEU A 11 -5.13 -25.85 2.94
C LEU A 11 -3.78 -26.19 3.61
N LEU A 12 -2.68 -26.18 2.89
CA LEU A 12 -1.36 -26.57 3.41
C LEU A 12 -0.64 -25.44 4.16
N ILE A 13 -1.00 -24.18 3.91
CA ILE A 13 -0.38 -23.03 4.61
C ILE A 13 -0.97 -22.84 6.02
N VAL A 14 -2.19 -23.29 6.27
CA VAL A 14 -2.87 -23.11 7.57
C VAL A 14 -2.48 -24.19 8.60
N CYS A 15 -2.07 -25.39 8.17
CA CYS A 15 -1.84 -26.51 9.08
C CYS A 15 -0.40 -26.64 9.64
N ALA A 16 0.58 -25.91 9.12
CA ALA A 16 1.98 -26.04 9.55
C ALA A 16 2.38 -25.21 10.79
N TRP A 17 1.47 -24.39 11.33
CA TRP A 17 1.81 -23.42 12.40
C TRP A 17 1.15 -23.66 13.75
N ALA A 18 0.44 -24.79 13.94
CA ALA A 18 -0.34 -25.05 15.16
C ALA A 18 0.40 -25.77 16.29
N SER A 19 1.70 -26.02 16.20
CA SER A 19 2.41 -26.88 17.18
C SER A 19 3.64 -26.25 17.81
N ALA A 20 3.53 -25.08 18.45
CA ALA A 20 4.49 -24.65 19.49
C ALA A 20 3.97 -23.42 20.26
N VAL A 21 3.07 -23.63 21.19
CA VAL A 21 2.83 -22.63 22.26
C VAL A 21 2.92 -23.37 23.59
N ALA A 22 4.08 -23.34 24.21
CA ALA A 22 4.27 -23.62 25.62
C ALA A 22 4.77 -22.36 26.31
N ALA A 23 4.08 -22.02 27.37
CA ALA A 23 4.15 -20.85 28.20
C ALA A 23 5.56 -20.43 28.65
N GLN A 24 5.78 -19.12 28.70
CA GLN A 24 6.67 -18.50 29.68
C GLN A 24 5.91 -17.34 30.32
N SER A 25 5.62 -17.52 31.60
CA SER A 25 5.14 -16.50 32.49
C SER A 25 6.35 -15.76 33.05
N ASP A 26 6.50 -14.51 32.78
CA ASP A 26 7.47 -13.65 33.44
C ASP A 26 6.83 -12.79 34.51
N ASP A 27 7.55 -12.73 35.59
CA ASP A 27 7.37 -12.21 36.92
C ASP A 27 7.02 -10.73 36.94
N ALA A 28 5.75 -10.39 37.09
CA ALA A 28 5.31 -9.03 37.35
C ALA A 28 5.40 -8.77 38.85
N GLY A 29 6.11 -7.71 39.21
CA GLY A 29 6.50 -7.37 40.52
C GLY A 29 5.40 -7.48 41.58
N LYS A 30 5.72 -8.14 42.69
CA LYS A 30 4.91 -8.22 43.87
C LYS A 30 4.59 -6.83 44.42
N SER A 31 3.34 -6.42 44.34
CA SER A 31 2.84 -5.27 45.07
C SER A 31 2.91 -5.62 46.56
N ARG A 32 3.65 -4.87 47.33
CA ARG A 32 3.70 -5.00 48.79
C ARG A 32 2.34 -4.63 49.36
N GLY A 33 1.73 -5.50 50.08
CA GLY A 33 0.45 -5.28 50.79
C GLY A 33 0.52 -4.18 51.83
N PHE A 34 -0.63 -3.66 52.20
CA PHE A 34 -0.86 -2.57 53.17
C PHE A 34 -0.33 -2.83 54.60
N GLY A 35 0.43 -3.88 54.87
CA GLY A 35 0.64 -4.41 56.22
C GLY A 35 1.87 -3.96 57.02
N GLU A 36 2.85 -3.28 56.41
CA GLU A 36 4.14 -3.03 57.09
C GLU A 36 4.51 -1.54 57.27
N GLU A 37 3.75 -0.59 56.78
CA GLU A 37 4.07 0.84 56.90
C GLU A 37 3.11 1.55 57.85
N PRO A 38 3.62 2.48 58.68
CA PRO A 38 2.78 3.21 59.62
C PRO A 38 1.74 4.06 58.92
N VAL A 39 0.52 4.02 59.42
CA VAL A 39 -0.60 4.88 58.97
C VAL A 39 -0.69 6.07 59.89
N GLU A 40 -0.64 7.28 59.31
CA GLU A 40 -0.85 8.53 60.02
C GLU A 40 -2.29 9.01 59.80
N ILE A 41 -3.00 9.29 60.90
CA ILE A 41 -4.39 9.77 60.86
C ILE A 41 -4.48 11.13 61.47
N THR A 42 -5.07 12.06 60.76
CA THR A 42 -5.40 13.42 61.27
C THR A 42 -6.91 13.63 61.16
N ALA A 43 -7.56 14.11 62.22
CA ALA A 43 -9.01 14.35 62.26
C ALA A 43 -9.34 15.37 63.36
N ASP A 44 -10.54 15.97 63.29
CA ASP A 44 -11.04 16.87 64.33
C ASP A 44 -11.34 16.10 65.61
N ALA A 45 -11.79 14.86 65.51
CA ALA A 45 -11.98 13.93 66.66
C ALA A 45 -11.58 12.52 66.26
N LEU A 46 -10.89 11.84 67.22
CA LEU A 46 -10.47 10.44 67.04
C LEU A 46 -10.82 9.65 68.30
N ASP A 47 -11.69 8.66 68.16
CA ASP A 47 -12.11 7.72 69.18
C ASP A 47 -11.53 6.34 68.93
N TYR A 48 -11.18 5.62 70.02
CA TYR A 48 -10.69 4.27 69.99
C TYR A 48 -11.44 3.37 70.93
N ASP A 49 -12.16 2.39 70.42
CA ASP A 49 -12.79 1.32 71.22
C ASP A 49 -11.80 0.13 71.35
N ALA A 50 -11.24 0.02 72.53
CA ALA A 50 -10.27 -1.01 72.88
C ALA A 50 -10.91 -2.42 72.95
N ALA A 51 -12.21 -2.56 73.16
CA ALA A 51 -12.88 -3.84 73.19
C ALA A 51 -13.15 -4.40 71.78
N GLN A 52 -13.36 -3.55 70.80
CA GLN A 52 -13.58 -3.92 69.40
C GLN A 52 -12.35 -3.69 68.52
N GLU A 53 -11.26 -3.13 69.06
CA GLU A 53 -10.07 -2.68 68.32
C GLU A 53 -10.42 -1.78 67.14
N GLN A 54 -11.39 -0.87 67.33
CA GLN A 54 -11.95 -0.03 66.31
C GLN A 54 -11.55 1.44 66.56
N TYR A 55 -11.02 2.05 65.48
CA TYR A 55 -10.78 3.49 65.42
C TYR A 55 -11.96 4.14 64.69
N VAL A 56 -12.42 5.26 65.20
CA VAL A 56 -13.42 6.13 64.57
C VAL A 56 -12.90 7.54 64.52
N ALA A 57 -12.67 8.04 63.35
CA ALA A 57 -12.24 9.42 63.10
C ALA A 57 -13.37 10.22 62.48
N SER A 58 -13.60 11.46 62.88
CA SER A 58 -14.65 12.33 62.35
C SER A 58 -14.17 13.77 62.25
N GLY A 59 -14.67 14.45 61.19
CA GLY A 59 -14.34 15.83 60.87
C GLY A 59 -12.97 15.95 60.16
N ASN A 60 -12.98 16.37 58.91
CA ASN A 60 -11.79 16.58 58.09
C ASN A 60 -10.73 15.46 58.20
N VAL A 61 -11.18 14.23 58.12
CA VAL A 61 -10.30 13.07 58.30
C VAL A 61 -9.36 12.92 57.14
N GLU A 62 -8.07 12.84 57.44
CA GLU A 62 -7.03 12.57 56.48
C GLU A 62 -6.15 11.43 56.97
N LEU A 63 -6.03 10.39 56.10
CA LEU A 63 -5.23 9.21 56.37
C LEU A 63 -4.12 9.11 55.36
N HIS A 64 -2.89 9.10 55.82
CA HIS A 64 -1.71 8.97 55.00
C HIS A 64 -1.02 7.62 55.19
N GLN A 65 -0.66 7.00 54.13
CA GLN A 65 0.19 5.81 54.12
C GLN A 65 1.05 5.82 52.81
N SER A 66 2.35 6.04 52.97
CA SER A 66 3.28 6.14 51.83
C SER A 66 2.80 7.16 50.79
N ALA A 67 2.56 6.68 49.56
CA ALA A 67 2.07 7.51 48.43
C ALA A 67 0.54 7.58 48.35
N ARG A 68 -0.18 7.06 49.37
CA ARG A 68 -1.66 7.03 49.38
C ARG A 68 -2.19 8.01 50.43
N THR A 69 -3.22 8.75 50.00
CA THR A 69 -3.95 9.66 50.90
C THR A 69 -5.44 9.40 50.78
N LEU A 70 -6.12 9.13 51.90
CA LEU A 70 -7.57 9.02 51.98
C LEU A 70 -8.13 10.15 52.81
N ARG A 71 -9.04 10.93 52.25
CA ARG A 71 -9.80 12.01 52.90
C ARG A 71 -11.27 11.64 52.97
N ALA A 72 -11.92 11.96 54.08
CA ALA A 72 -13.36 11.76 54.25
C ALA A 72 -13.89 12.61 55.40
N ASP A 73 -15.22 12.76 55.50
CA ASP A 73 -15.86 13.39 56.63
C ASP A 73 -15.87 12.48 57.85
N TRP A 74 -15.84 11.17 57.67
CA TRP A 74 -15.87 10.15 58.69
C TRP A 74 -15.20 8.87 58.22
N ILE A 75 -14.33 8.26 59.07
CA ILE A 75 -13.67 6.99 58.82
C ILE A 75 -13.77 6.11 60.09
N SER A 76 -14.18 4.86 59.88
CA SER A 76 -14.09 3.81 60.87
C SER A 76 -13.16 2.69 60.37
N PHE A 77 -12.26 2.20 61.22
CA PHE A 77 -11.29 1.19 60.87
C PHE A 77 -11.12 0.20 62.03
N ASN A 78 -11.28 -1.10 61.74
CA ASN A 78 -11.04 -2.15 62.70
C ASN A 78 -9.65 -2.77 62.47
N ARG A 79 -8.79 -2.60 63.47
CA ARG A 79 -7.38 -3.04 63.37
C ARG A 79 -7.22 -4.55 63.31
N ARG A 80 -8.14 -5.32 63.87
CA ARG A 80 -8.04 -6.79 63.92
C ARG A 80 -8.50 -7.43 62.59
N THR A 81 -9.58 -6.91 62.02
CA THR A 81 -10.16 -7.48 60.79
C THR A 81 -9.58 -6.85 59.52
N GLY A 82 -8.97 -5.67 59.66
CA GLY A 82 -8.49 -4.89 58.52
C GLY A 82 -9.62 -4.17 57.75
N GLU A 83 -10.85 -4.24 58.25
CA GLU A 83 -12.03 -3.64 57.61
C GLU A 83 -12.13 -2.17 57.97
N GLY A 84 -12.42 -1.36 56.96
CA GLY A 84 -12.65 0.10 57.11
C GLY A 84 -13.83 0.59 56.31
N VAL A 85 -14.43 1.68 56.77
CA VAL A 85 -15.49 2.40 56.04
C VAL A 85 -15.19 3.89 56.10
N ALA A 86 -15.13 4.51 54.94
CA ALA A 86 -15.04 5.99 54.80
C ALA A 86 -16.37 6.51 54.23
N LYS A 87 -16.87 7.62 54.78
CA LYS A 87 -18.14 8.24 54.39
C LYS A 87 -18.00 9.76 54.28
N GLY A 88 -18.75 10.29 53.30
CA GLY A 88 -18.85 11.74 53.09
C GLY A 88 -17.62 12.30 52.41
N ASN A 89 -17.81 12.89 51.25
CA ASN A 89 -16.78 13.53 50.43
C ASN A 89 -15.46 12.71 50.34
N VAL A 90 -15.59 11.39 50.15
CA VAL A 90 -14.43 10.50 50.14
C VAL A 90 -13.56 10.77 48.91
N GLU A 91 -12.26 11.08 49.17
CA GLU A 91 -11.24 11.24 48.14
C GLU A 91 -10.05 10.36 48.46
N LEU A 92 -9.80 9.37 47.61
CA LEU A 92 -8.60 8.51 47.67
C LEU A 92 -7.64 8.94 46.55
N ARG A 93 -6.42 9.31 46.94
CA ARG A 93 -5.32 9.59 45.99
C ARG A 93 -4.26 8.54 46.11
N GLN A 94 -3.87 7.98 44.95
CA GLN A 94 -2.79 7.03 44.88
C GLN A 94 -1.98 7.30 43.60
N ALA A 95 -0.72 7.68 43.73
CA ALA A 95 0.09 8.16 42.59
C ALA A 95 -0.67 9.25 41.80
N ASP A 96 -0.92 9.01 40.52
CA ASP A 96 -1.63 9.97 39.67
C ASP A 96 -3.15 9.72 39.60
N GLU A 97 -3.67 8.74 40.33
CA GLU A 97 -5.10 8.41 40.32
C GLU A 97 -5.83 9.06 41.49
N VAL A 98 -7.04 9.53 41.18
CA VAL A 98 -7.94 10.12 42.18
C VAL A 98 -9.29 9.45 42.10
N VAL A 99 -9.76 8.91 43.24
CA VAL A 99 -11.09 8.30 43.34
C VAL A 99 -11.94 9.19 44.26
N HIS A 100 -13.05 9.69 43.75
CA HIS A 100 -14.09 10.37 44.53
C HIS A 100 -15.28 9.44 44.76
N ALA A 101 -15.85 9.44 45.94
CA ALA A 101 -17.00 8.60 46.26
C ALA A 101 -17.85 9.16 47.42
N ASP A 102 -19.09 8.70 47.54
CA ASP A 102 -19.92 8.96 48.69
C ASP A 102 -19.54 8.05 49.87
N THR A 103 -19.23 6.80 49.60
CA THR A 103 -18.83 5.80 50.59
C THR A 103 -17.81 4.83 49.99
N VAL A 104 -16.78 4.54 50.75
CA VAL A 104 -15.78 3.51 50.41
C VAL A 104 -15.72 2.51 51.59
N GLN A 105 -15.97 1.25 51.30
CA GLN A 105 -15.74 0.13 52.23
C GLN A 105 -14.50 -0.61 51.72
N PHE A 106 -13.57 -0.92 52.61
CA PHE A 106 -12.32 -1.55 52.21
C PHE A 106 -11.82 -2.55 53.22
N ASN A 107 -11.11 -3.56 52.78
CA ASN A 107 -10.32 -4.43 53.62
C ASN A 107 -8.84 -4.32 53.21
N VAL A 108 -8.03 -3.90 54.13
CA VAL A 108 -6.60 -3.62 53.93
C VAL A 108 -5.83 -4.92 53.64
N GLY A 109 -6.21 -6.02 54.28
CA GLY A 109 -5.51 -7.31 54.15
C GLY A 109 -5.82 -8.04 52.86
N GLU A 110 -7.05 -7.93 52.35
CA GLU A 110 -7.53 -8.66 51.19
C GLU A 110 -7.48 -7.84 49.88
N GLU A 111 -7.13 -6.55 49.96
CA GLU A 111 -7.12 -5.63 48.83
C GLU A 111 -8.46 -5.56 48.08
N ILE A 112 -9.57 -5.81 48.73
CA ILE A 112 -10.91 -5.74 48.21
C ILE A 112 -11.64 -4.51 48.74
N GLY A 113 -12.64 -4.04 48.02
CA GLY A 113 -13.41 -2.86 48.42
C GLY A 113 -14.69 -2.66 47.64
N LEU A 114 -15.58 -1.84 48.23
CA LEU A 114 -16.82 -1.45 47.60
C LEU A 114 -16.91 0.09 47.64
N VAL A 115 -17.07 0.69 46.49
CA VAL A 115 -17.19 2.15 46.34
C VAL A 115 -18.60 2.46 45.80
N GLN A 116 -19.32 3.31 46.50
CA GLN A 116 -20.67 3.74 46.09
C GLN A 116 -20.60 5.14 45.51
N ASN A 117 -21.26 5.32 44.36
CA ASN A 117 -21.25 6.54 43.54
C ASN A 117 -19.81 7.02 43.29
N GLY A 118 -18.98 6.07 42.83
CA GLY A 118 -17.56 6.32 42.64
C GLY A 118 -17.24 6.91 41.26
N LYS A 119 -16.22 7.81 41.28
CA LYS A 119 -15.61 8.34 40.06
C LYS A 119 -14.10 8.22 40.19
N ILE A 120 -13.51 7.47 39.26
CA ILE A 120 -12.05 7.29 39.13
C ILE A 120 -11.56 8.21 38.02
N ASP A 121 -10.60 9.05 38.34
CA ASP A 121 -9.87 9.86 37.37
C ASP A 121 -8.41 9.39 37.32
N SER A 122 -8.00 8.80 36.21
CA SER A 122 -6.65 8.29 35.95
C SER A 122 -5.97 9.11 34.85
N PRO A 123 -5.16 10.15 35.21
CA PRO A 123 -4.41 10.96 34.25
C PRO A 123 -3.40 10.15 33.44
N ALA A 124 -2.67 9.25 34.08
CA ALA A 124 -1.72 8.37 33.40
C ALA A 124 -2.40 7.37 32.45
N GLY A 125 -3.56 6.84 32.85
CA GLY A 125 -4.39 5.97 32.02
C GLY A 125 -5.21 6.74 30.97
N GLN A 126 -5.23 8.07 31.01
CA GLN A 126 -6.01 8.95 30.13
C GLN A 126 -7.50 8.63 30.10
N PHE A 127 -8.09 8.17 31.19
CA PHE A 127 -9.52 7.85 31.25
C PHE A 127 -10.18 8.40 32.53
N ILE A 128 -11.49 8.49 32.46
CA ILE A 128 -12.40 8.73 33.58
C ILE A 128 -13.43 7.59 33.56
N ALA A 129 -13.55 6.90 34.69
CA ALA A 129 -14.57 5.87 34.88
C ALA A 129 -15.43 6.20 36.11
N SER A 130 -16.75 5.97 36.04
CA SER A 130 -17.64 6.14 37.17
C SER A 130 -18.67 5.00 37.21
N GLY A 131 -19.25 4.78 38.41
CA GLY A 131 -20.27 3.78 38.59
C GLY A 131 -21.10 4.06 39.85
N GLU A 132 -22.36 3.60 39.84
CA GLU A 132 -23.22 3.60 41.03
C GLU A 132 -22.63 2.68 42.12
N GLU A 133 -22.08 1.56 41.70
CA GLU A 133 -21.33 0.64 42.54
C GLU A 133 -20.06 0.19 41.80
N ILE A 134 -18.91 0.36 42.43
CA ILE A 134 -17.62 -0.12 41.96
C ILE A 134 -17.08 -1.08 43.02
N ARG A 135 -16.90 -2.34 42.64
CA ARG A 135 -16.38 -3.38 43.50
C ARG A 135 -14.98 -3.78 43.03
N LYS A 136 -13.99 -3.60 43.88
CA LYS A 136 -12.67 -4.17 43.69
C LYS A 136 -12.68 -5.63 44.16
N THR A 137 -12.47 -6.58 43.23
CA THR A 137 -12.55 -8.02 43.44
C THR A 137 -11.20 -8.68 43.52
N GLY A 138 -10.13 -7.94 43.27
CA GLY A 138 -8.73 -8.41 43.31
C GLY A 138 -7.75 -7.24 43.12
N PRO A 139 -6.46 -7.50 43.12
CA PRO A 139 -5.43 -6.49 43.01
C PRO A 139 -5.62 -5.56 41.79
N HIS A 140 -6.07 -6.12 40.68
CA HIS A 140 -6.25 -5.41 39.38
C HIS A 140 -7.66 -5.58 38.79
N SER A 141 -8.61 -6.22 39.53
CA SER A 141 -9.92 -6.58 39.01
C SER A 141 -11.02 -5.73 39.66
N TYR A 142 -11.91 -5.20 38.82
CA TYR A 142 -13.03 -4.34 39.21
C TYR A 142 -14.31 -4.73 38.49
N THR A 143 -15.42 -4.69 39.21
CA THR A 143 -16.77 -4.82 38.64
C THR A 143 -17.52 -3.50 38.86
N PHE A 144 -18.10 -2.97 37.82
CA PHE A 144 -18.89 -1.75 37.83
C PHE A 144 -20.36 -2.07 37.56
N ARG A 145 -21.26 -1.43 38.28
CA ARG A 145 -22.69 -1.29 37.96
C ARG A 145 -23.01 0.14 37.64
N GLY A 146 -23.86 0.35 36.63
CA GLY A 146 -24.12 1.69 36.13
C GLY A 146 -22.85 2.38 35.64
N ALA A 147 -22.01 1.63 34.90
CA ALA A 147 -20.71 2.08 34.45
C ALA A 147 -20.80 3.23 33.44
N VAL A 148 -19.97 4.23 33.59
CA VAL A 148 -19.74 5.27 32.57
C VAL A 148 -18.24 5.42 32.37
N PHE A 149 -17.80 5.36 31.14
CA PHE A 149 -16.39 5.47 30.78
C PHE A 149 -16.21 6.54 29.69
N THR A 150 -15.18 7.36 29.81
CA THR A 150 -14.75 8.32 28.78
C THR A 150 -13.26 8.60 28.89
N THR A 151 -12.61 8.96 27.79
CA THR A 151 -11.25 9.52 27.80
C THR A 151 -11.28 11.05 27.66
N CYS A 152 -12.45 11.66 27.59
CA CYS A 152 -12.61 13.09 27.50
C CYS A 152 -12.41 13.79 28.84
N ARG A 153 -11.44 14.71 28.88
CA ARG A 153 -11.14 15.57 30.03
C ARG A 153 -11.45 17.02 29.68
N CYS A 154 -12.69 17.26 29.27
CA CYS A 154 -13.11 18.61 28.92
C CYS A 154 -13.40 19.47 30.17
N PRO A 155 -13.13 20.77 30.12
CA PRO A 155 -13.65 21.71 31.15
C PRO A 155 -15.17 21.62 31.21
N LYS A 156 -15.75 21.67 32.39
CA LYS A 156 -17.16 21.41 32.71
C LYS A 156 -18.15 22.42 32.12
N GLU A 157 -18.18 22.57 30.81
CA GLU A 157 -19.24 23.35 30.15
C GLU A 157 -19.90 22.45 29.09
N GLY A 158 -20.92 21.71 29.51
CA GLY A 158 -21.76 20.92 28.59
C GLY A 158 -21.74 19.42 28.83
N ARG A 159 -22.32 18.69 27.87
CA ARG A 159 -22.34 17.23 27.85
C ARG A 159 -20.97 16.69 27.46
N GLU A 160 -20.61 15.52 28.00
CA GLU A 160 -19.39 14.85 27.58
C GLU A 160 -19.42 14.60 26.06
N PRO A 161 -18.32 14.89 25.35
CA PRO A 161 -18.27 14.73 23.88
C PRO A 161 -18.54 13.30 23.44
N TRP A 162 -18.05 12.31 24.20
CA TRP A 162 -18.43 10.94 24.05
C TRP A 162 -18.27 10.19 25.37
N GLN A 163 -19.07 9.16 25.57
CA GLN A 163 -18.98 8.25 26.70
C GLN A 163 -19.56 6.89 26.34
N ILE A 164 -19.08 5.87 27.00
CA ILE A 164 -19.70 4.54 26.99
C ILE A 164 -20.46 4.40 28.29
N ARG A 165 -21.75 4.19 28.23
CA ARG A 165 -22.60 3.82 29.37
C ARG A 165 -22.88 2.33 29.29
N ALA A 166 -22.83 1.63 30.42
CA ALA A 166 -23.11 0.22 30.48
C ALA A 166 -23.82 -0.15 31.77
N ARG A 167 -24.64 -1.19 31.69
CA ARG A 167 -25.29 -1.73 32.90
C ARG A 167 -24.27 -2.35 33.83
N GLU A 168 -23.34 -3.12 33.28
CA GLU A 168 -22.25 -3.78 33.98
C GLU A 168 -20.96 -3.71 33.19
N ALA A 169 -19.84 -3.60 33.88
CA ALA A 169 -18.51 -3.75 33.30
C ALA A 169 -17.62 -4.52 34.27
N ASP A 170 -16.99 -5.60 33.79
CA ASP A 170 -15.93 -6.31 34.48
C ASP A 170 -14.60 -5.88 33.86
N VAL A 171 -13.74 -5.28 34.66
CA VAL A 171 -12.51 -4.62 34.20
C VAL A 171 -11.32 -5.24 34.89
N GLU A 172 -10.35 -5.71 34.12
CA GLU A 172 -9.04 -6.12 34.61
C GLU A 172 -7.99 -5.11 34.11
N ILE A 173 -7.41 -4.33 35.04
CA ILE A 173 -6.38 -3.36 34.71
C ILE A 173 -5.17 -4.13 34.19
N GLY A 174 -4.73 -3.76 33.00
CA GLY A 174 -3.70 -4.50 32.32
C GLY A 174 -4.18 -5.72 31.52
N GLY A 175 -5.49 -5.96 31.49
CA GLY A 175 -6.19 -7.00 30.76
C GLY A 175 -7.30 -6.41 29.92
N TYR A 176 -8.49 -6.92 30.10
CA TYR A 176 -9.68 -6.59 29.33
C TYR A 176 -10.79 -6.02 30.21
N GLY A 177 -11.62 -5.17 29.60
CA GLY A 177 -12.91 -4.81 30.12
C GLY A 177 -14.02 -5.52 29.33
N VAL A 178 -14.84 -6.33 29.99
CA VAL A 178 -16.05 -6.91 29.42
C VAL A 178 -17.23 -6.06 29.82
N VAL A 179 -17.85 -5.43 28.87
CA VAL A 179 -18.94 -4.46 29.08
C VAL A 179 -20.25 -5.05 28.57
N ARG A 180 -21.32 -5.01 29.36
CA ARG A 180 -22.65 -5.55 29.01
C ARG A 180 -23.69 -4.45 28.92
N ASP A 181 -24.58 -4.57 27.92
CA ASP A 181 -25.60 -3.57 27.58
C ASP A 181 -24.96 -2.17 27.43
N ALA A 182 -23.96 -2.08 26.54
CA ALA A 182 -23.22 -0.86 26.34
C ALA A 182 -23.91 0.07 25.33
N THR A 183 -23.95 1.35 25.66
CA THR A 183 -24.39 2.42 24.76
C THR A 183 -23.27 3.42 24.59
N VAL A 184 -22.86 3.64 23.35
CA VAL A 184 -21.92 4.71 23.02
C VAL A 184 -22.71 5.99 22.76
N ASP A 185 -22.51 6.98 23.62
CA ASP A 185 -23.12 8.29 23.45
C ASP A 185 -22.11 9.25 22.79
N VAL A 186 -22.58 10.03 21.84
CA VAL A 186 -21.83 11.11 21.20
C VAL A 186 -22.60 12.41 21.40
N LEU A 187 -21.97 13.40 22.05
CA LEU A 187 -22.60 14.66 22.43
C LEU A 187 -23.88 14.48 23.27
N GLY A 188 -23.93 13.38 24.02
CA GLY A 188 -25.06 13.00 24.85
C GLY A 188 -26.26 12.39 24.12
N VAL A 189 -26.06 12.04 22.84
CA VAL A 189 -27.03 11.29 22.03
C VAL A 189 -26.55 9.84 21.90
N PRO A 190 -27.40 8.82 22.20
CA PRO A 190 -27.03 7.42 22.00
C PRO A 190 -26.87 7.14 20.50
N ALA A 191 -25.63 6.87 20.09
CA ALA A 191 -25.26 6.65 18.69
C ALA A 191 -25.21 5.15 18.34
N LEU A 192 -24.80 4.30 19.29
CA LEU A 192 -24.66 2.86 19.08
C LEU A 192 -25.00 2.11 20.36
N TRP A 193 -25.78 1.05 20.26
CA TRP A 193 -25.99 0.09 21.33
C TRP A 193 -25.41 -1.27 20.95
N VAL A 194 -24.72 -1.90 21.89
CA VAL A 194 -24.17 -3.25 21.74
C VAL A 194 -24.50 -4.08 22.99
N PRO A 195 -24.93 -5.34 22.82
CA PRO A 195 -25.29 -6.19 23.96
C PRO A 195 -24.11 -6.55 24.85
N TRP A 196 -22.93 -6.67 24.28
CA TRP A 196 -21.65 -6.86 24.97
C TRP A 196 -20.51 -6.34 24.12
N LEU A 197 -19.43 -5.90 24.78
CA LEU A 197 -18.23 -5.36 24.15
C LEU A 197 -17.02 -5.76 25.00
N ILE A 198 -15.93 -6.17 24.37
CA ILE A 198 -14.65 -6.39 25.00
C ILE A 198 -13.71 -5.27 24.58
N LEU A 199 -13.19 -4.54 25.56
CA LEU A 199 -12.26 -3.43 25.35
C LEU A 199 -10.90 -3.77 25.99
N PRO A 200 -9.77 -3.52 25.33
CA PRO A 200 -8.47 -3.58 25.98
C PRO A 200 -8.32 -2.38 26.95
N ILE A 201 -7.89 -2.67 28.21
CA ILE A 201 -7.70 -1.66 29.26
C ILE A 201 -6.20 -1.36 29.46
N ARG A 202 -5.46 -1.32 28.38
CA ARG A 202 -4.03 -0.95 28.40
C ARG A 202 -3.72 0.08 27.34
N THR A 203 -2.69 0.85 27.61
CA THR A 203 -2.01 1.68 26.60
C THR A 203 -1.07 0.84 25.71
N GLU A 204 -0.79 -0.39 26.07
CA GLU A 204 0.05 -1.31 25.34
C GLU A 204 -0.77 -2.11 24.30
N ARG A 205 -0.09 -2.54 23.25
CA ARG A 205 -0.66 -3.34 22.16
C ARG A 205 -1.29 -4.64 22.69
N GLN A 206 -2.57 -4.87 22.43
CA GLN A 206 -3.33 -6.03 22.91
C GLN A 206 -4.27 -6.61 21.86
N THR A 207 -4.60 -7.89 22.01
CA THR A 207 -5.67 -8.55 21.25
C THR A 207 -7.03 -7.99 21.64
N GLY A 208 -7.92 -7.74 20.67
CA GLY A 208 -9.27 -7.26 20.92
C GLY A 208 -9.97 -6.73 19.69
N PHE A 209 -11.24 -6.39 19.86
CA PHE A 209 -12.01 -5.73 18.79
C PHE A 209 -11.55 -4.29 18.61
N LEU A 210 -11.39 -3.90 17.36
CA LEU A 210 -11.18 -2.52 16.98
C LEU A 210 -12.53 -1.84 16.71
N LEU A 211 -12.47 -0.53 16.48
CA LEU A 211 -13.66 0.25 16.17
C LEU A 211 -14.27 -0.19 14.84
N PRO A 212 -15.60 -0.30 14.72
CA PRO A 212 -16.26 -0.71 13.49
C PRO A 212 -15.96 0.23 12.33
N GLU A 213 -15.84 -0.33 11.14
CA GLU A 213 -15.74 0.42 9.90
C GLU A 213 -17.11 0.58 9.26
N ILE A 214 -17.46 1.82 8.90
CA ILE A 214 -18.78 2.14 8.34
C ILE A 214 -18.61 2.90 7.05
N SER A 215 -19.21 2.39 5.99
CA SER A 215 -19.19 3.04 4.68
C SER A 215 -20.50 2.79 3.92
N ALA A 216 -20.76 3.62 2.92
CA ALA A 216 -21.85 3.43 1.99
C ALA A 216 -21.41 3.85 0.59
N GLY A 217 -21.78 3.09 -0.43
CA GLY A 217 -21.39 3.37 -1.80
C GLY A 217 -22.33 2.78 -2.82
N THR A 218 -22.20 3.23 -4.06
CA THR A 218 -23.05 2.75 -5.16
C THR A 218 -22.85 1.28 -5.45
N ARG A 219 -21.61 0.76 -5.29
CA ARG A 219 -21.28 -0.65 -5.57
C ARG A 219 -21.56 -1.59 -4.40
N GLN A 220 -21.26 -1.17 -3.16
CA GLN A 220 -21.41 -2.03 -1.98
C GLN A 220 -22.74 -1.82 -1.24
N GLY A 221 -23.44 -0.68 -1.48
CA GLY A 221 -24.51 -0.22 -0.61
C GLY A 221 -23.96 0.19 0.76
N PHE A 222 -24.76 0.05 1.81
CA PHE A 222 -24.28 0.22 3.19
C PHE A 222 -23.43 -0.98 3.60
N GLN A 223 -22.29 -0.71 4.17
CA GLN A 223 -21.32 -1.72 4.63
C GLN A 223 -20.87 -1.42 6.05
N ILE A 224 -20.78 -2.47 6.85
CA ILE A 224 -20.18 -2.45 8.18
C ILE A 224 -19.18 -3.57 8.32
N GLY A 225 -18.00 -3.27 8.89
CA GLY A 225 -16.96 -4.22 9.24
C GLY A 225 -16.61 -4.11 10.71
N VAL A 226 -16.29 -5.23 11.36
CA VAL A 226 -15.89 -5.25 12.78
C VAL A 226 -14.53 -5.92 12.90
N PRO A 227 -13.43 -5.14 12.89
CA PRO A 227 -12.10 -5.71 12.95
C PRO A 227 -11.81 -6.33 14.33
N PHE A 228 -11.19 -7.50 14.31
CA PHE A 228 -10.60 -8.14 15.48
C PHE A 228 -9.09 -8.21 15.30
N PHE A 229 -8.38 -7.52 16.16
CA PHE A 229 -6.93 -7.50 16.18
C PHE A 229 -6.38 -8.58 17.11
N TRP A 230 -5.50 -9.41 16.60
CA TRP A 230 -4.81 -10.45 17.36
C TRP A 230 -3.32 -10.12 17.47
N ALA A 231 -2.90 -9.72 18.67
CA ALA A 231 -1.49 -9.54 19.02
C ALA A 231 -0.85 -10.91 19.28
N ALA A 232 -0.59 -11.68 18.24
CA ALA A 232 -0.15 -13.08 18.37
C ALA A 232 1.20 -13.22 19.08
N ARG A 233 2.14 -12.28 18.79
CA ARG A 233 3.45 -12.14 19.45
C ARG A 233 3.84 -10.65 19.38
N ASP A 234 4.90 -10.25 20.09
CA ASP A 234 5.38 -8.85 20.07
C ASP A 234 5.71 -8.35 18.67
N ASN A 235 6.11 -9.25 17.81
CA ASN A 235 6.53 -8.98 16.44
C ASN A 235 5.61 -9.60 15.37
N VAL A 236 4.42 -10.09 15.75
CA VAL A 236 3.43 -10.66 14.81
C VAL A 236 2.04 -10.16 15.16
N ASN A 237 1.38 -9.58 14.18
CA ASN A 237 -0.01 -9.15 14.24
C ASN A 237 -0.88 -9.94 13.27
N ALA A 238 -2.14 -10.10 13.63
CA ALA A 238 -3.18 -10.48 12.69
C ALA A 238 -4.43 -9.63 12.93
N THR A 239 -5.08 -9.21 11.87
CA THR A 239 -6.38 -8.51 11.94
C THR A 239 -7.37 -9.27 11.08
N PHE A 240 -8.50 -9.65 11.66
CA PHE A 240 -9.59 -10.32 10.97
C PHE A 240 -10.79 -9.39 10.95
N THR A 241 -11.32 -9.09 9.77
CA THR A 241 -12.45 -8.18 9.64
C THR A 241 -13.58 -8.84 8.86
N PRO A 242 -14.59 -9.36 9.54
CA PRO A 242 -15.85 -9.71 8.88
C PRO A 242 -16.59 -8.43 8.48
N TYR A 243 -17.03 -8.38 7.24
CA TYR A 243 -17.88 -7.33 6.69
C TYR A 243 -19.25 -7.88 6.29
N TYR A 244 -20.25 -7.05 6.44
CA TYR A 244 -21.53 -7.24 5.82
C TYR A 244 -21.88 -6.03 4.96
N SER A 245 -22.20 -6.27 3.72
CA SER A 245 -22.63 -5.29 2.72
C SER A 245 -24.04 -5.60 2.27
N VAL A 246 -24.92 -4.60 2.24
CA VAL A 246 -26.33 -4.78 1.88
C VAL A 246 -26.48 -5.26 0.44
N ARG A 247 -25.59 -4.89 -0.47
CA ARG A 247 -25.66 -5.27 -1.88
C ARG A 247 -24.86 -6.53 -2.19
N ARG A 248 -23.66 -6.68 -1.60
CA ARG A 248 -22.73 -7.77 -1.96
C ARG A 248 -22.67 -8.91 -0.95
N GLY A 249 -23.36 -8.80 0.19
CA GLY A 249 -23.37 -9.85 1.20
C GLY A 249 -22.15 -9.86 2.11
N PHE A 250 -21.65 -11.05 2.44
CA PHE A 250 -20.55 -11.24 3.40
C PHE A 250 -19.18 -11.24 2.73
N LYS A 251 -18.23 -10.56 3.38
CA LYS A 251 -16.81 -10.60 3.05
C LYS A 251 -16.00 -10.74 4.35
N GLY A 252 -14.94 -11.53 4.33
CA GLY A 252 -13.98 -11.65 5.42
C GLY A 252 -12.59 -11.26 4.95
N ASP A 253 -11.95 -10.32 5.65
CA ASP A 253 -10.56 -9.94 5.42
C ASP A 253 -9.69 -10.50 6.53
N ALA A 254 -8.45 -10.88 6.20
CA ALA A 254 -7.42 -11.23 7.16
C ALA A 254 -6.10 -10.57 6.74
N LYS A 255 -5.53 -9.78 7.63
CA LYS A 255 -4.23 -9.14 7.45
C LYS A 255 -3.26 -9.67 8.49
N PHE A 256 -2.12 -10.17 8.05
CA PHE A 256 -1.00 -10.62 8.88
C PHE A 256 0.18 -9.70 8.67
N GLU A 257 0.81 -9.26 9.74
CA GLU A 257 1.97 -8.39 9.73
C GLU A 257 3.03 -8.95 10.68
N TYR A 258 4.28 -9.01 10.23
CA TYR A 258 5.36 -9.52 11.07
C TYR A 258 6.67 -8.76 10.85
N LEU A 259 7.51 -8.80 11.90
CA LEU A 259 8.84 -8.21 11.91
C LEU A 259 9.79 -9.16 12.64
N PHE A 260 10.56 -9.98 11.91
CA PHE A 260 11.51 -10.94 12.44
C PHE A 260 12.95 -10.40 12.50
N GLY A 261 13.13 -9.21 13.06
CA GLY A 261 14.42 -8.53 13.16
C GLY A 261 14.45 -7.25 12.34
N LYS A 262 15.63 -6.67 12.15
CA LYS A 262 15.78 -5.38 11.45
C LYS A 262 15.57 -5.47 9.93
N GLU A 263 15.80 -6.65 9.37
CA GLU A 263 15.89 -6.89 7.92
C GLU A 263 14.91 -7.97 7.43
N SER A 264 13.98 -8.37 8.28
CA SER A 264 12.99 -9.39 7.91
C SER A 264 11.62 -8.95 8.36
N SER A 265 10.81 -8.54 7.41
CA SER A 265 9.45 -8.06 7.63
C SER A 265 8.55 -8.43 6.47
N GLY A 266 7.27 -8.37 6.69
CA GLY A 266 6.30 -8.52 5.63
C GLY A 266 4.89 -8.41 6.12
N ASP A 267 4.00 -8.32 5.17
CA ASP A 267 2.57 -8.40 5.37
C ASP A 267 1.94 -9.37 4.36
N LEU A 268 0.83 -9.93 4.77
CA LEU A 268 -0.04 -10.76 3.95
C LEU A 268 -1.48 -10.34 4.21
N PHE A 269 -2.14 -9.89 3.17
CA PHE A 269 -3.56 -9.60 3.19
C PHE A 269 -4.31 -10.62 2.34
N THR A 270 -5.40 -11.13 2.85
CA THR A 270 -6.29 -12.01 2.10
C THR A 270 -7.72 -11.60 2.36
N ALA A 271 -8.54 -11.62 1.35
CA ALA A 271 -9.97 -11.39 1.46
C ALA A 271 -10.73 -12.47 0.71
N PHE A 272 -11.86 -12.85 1.26
CA PHE A 272 -12.81 -13.77 0.65
C PHE A 272 -14.21 -13.18 0.76
N ALA A 273 -14.92 -13.13 -0.35
CA ALA A 273 -16.29 -12.64 -0.42
C ALA A 273 -17.19 -13.68 -1.10
N TYR A 274 -18.41 -13.80 -0.57
CA TYR A 274 -19.51 -14.44 -1.29
C TYR A 274 -20.40 -13.32 -1.83
N ASP A 275 -20.15 -12.93 -3.09
CA ASP A 275 -20.77 -11.77 -3.72
C ASP A 275 -22.17 -12.11 -4.21
N GLN A 276 -23.18 -11.38 -3.71
CA GLN A 276 -24.58 -11.56 -4.07
C GLN A 276 -25.01 -10.68 -5.26
N GLU A 277 -24.21 -9.70 -5.62
CA GLU A 277 -24.46 -8.83 -6.76
C GLU A 277 -23.92 -9.47 -8.03
N VAL A 278 -24.53 -10.56 -8.45
CA VAL A 278 -24.39 -11.10 -9.79
C VAL A 278 -25.09 -10.12 -10.72
N ASN A 279 -24.33 -9.30 -11.44
CA ASN A 279 -24.92 -8.32 -12.34
C ASN A 279 -25.24 -8.94 -13.70
N PRO A 280 -26.51 -9.29 -13.99
CA PRO A 280 -26.91 -9.79 -15.29
C PRO A 280 -27.07 -8.69 -16.36
N ASP A 281 -27.08 -7.40 -15.96
CA ASP A 281 -27.34 -6.25 -16.85
C ASP A 281 -26.07 -5.45 -17.17
N SER A 282 -25.01 -6.13 -17.55
CA SER A 282 -23.75 -5.51 -17.96
C SER A 282 -23.82 -4.75 -19.29
N GLN A 283 -24.92 -4.78 -19.99
CA GLN A 283 -25.09 -4.09 -21.28
C GLN A 283 -24.94 -2.56 -21.20
N ASN A 284 -24.99 -1.97 -20.02
CA ASN A 284 -24.84 -0.52 -19.79
C ASN A 284 -23.54 -0.12 -19.07
N GLU A 285 -22.68 -1.06 -18.71
CA GLU A 285 -21.37 -0.74 -18.14
C GLU A 285 -20.40 -0.44 -19.29
N PRO A 286 -19.58 0.61 -19.19
CA PRO A 286 -18.61 0.98 -20.23
C PRO A 286 -17.52 -0.08 -20.49
N PHE A 287 -17.47 -1.14 -19.68
CA PHE A 287 -16.53 -2.26 -19.77
C PHE A 287 -17.31 -3.59 -19.76
N GLY A 288 -18.27 -3.74 -20.67
CA GLY A 288 -19.19 -4.86 -20.84
C GLY A 288 -18.74 -6.19 -20.25
N ARG A 289 -19.31 -6.55 -19.12
CA ARG A 289 -19.24 -7.91 -18.59
C ARG A 289 -20.20 -8.76 -19.38
N ASN A 290 -19.71 -9.71 -20.11
CA ASN A 290 -20.57 -10.60 -20.89
C ASN A 290 -20.89 -11.92 -20.18
N GLU A 291 -20.21 -12.22 -19.04
CA GLU A 291 -20.38 -13.48 -18.34
C GLU A 291 -20.72 -13.29 -16.87
N PRO A 292 -21.54 -14.18 -16.28
CA PRO A 292 -21.76 -14.23 -14.85
C PRO A 292 -20.47 -14.73 -14.17
N PHE A 293 -19.86 -13.90 -13.34
CA PHE A 293 -18.74 -14.35 -12.52
C PHE A 293 -19.21 -15.27 -11.38
N GLU A 294 -18.30 -16.11 -10.91
CA GLU A 294 -18.58 -16.96 -9.76
C GLU A 294 -18.77 -16.08 -8.51
N PRO A 295 -19.75 -16.39 -7.64
CA PRO A 295 -20.02 -15.59 -6.43
C PRO A 295 -18.87 -15.66 -5.43
N GLU A 296 -18.00 -16.65 -5.53
CA GLU A 296 -16.85 -16.86 -4.65
C GLU A 296 -15.66 -16.06 -5.15
N ARG A 297 -15.47 -14.87 -4.58
CA ARG A 297 -14.44 -13.92 -5.00
C ARG A 297 -13.39 -13.73 -3.91
N TRP A 298 -12.14 -13.63 -4.31
CA TRP A 298 -11.03 -13.54 -3.37
C TRP A 298 -9.83 -12.74 -3.90
N THR A 299 -9.01 -12.29 -2.96
CA THR A 299 -7.69 -11.70 -3.27
C THR A 299 -6.65 -12.15 -2.25
N VAL A 300 -5.41 -12.23 -2.70
CA VAL A 300 -4.23 -12.43 -1.85
C VAL A 300 -3.19 -11.41 -2.26
N LEU A 301 -2.82 -10.55 -1.31
CA LEU A 301 -1.81 -9.51 -1.47
C LEU A 301 -0.74 -9.70 -0.42
N GLY A 302 0.52 -9.44 -0.73
CA GLY A 302 1.56 -9.52 0.27
C GLY A 302 2.91 -9.04 -0.23
N ASP A 303 3.62 -8.38 0.66
CA ASP A 303 4.98 -7.93 0.47
C ASP A 303 5.86 -8.58 1.53
N GLN A 304 6.92 -9.27 1.09
CA GLN A 304 7.80 -10.04 1.96
C GLN A 304 9.24 -9.64 1.75
N HIS A 305 9.96 -9.49 2.83
CA HIS A 305 11.38 -9.22 2.84
C HIS A 305 12.05 -10.04 3.95
N TYR A 306 12.96 -10.93 3.58
CA TYR A 306 13.73 -11.76 4.53
C TYR A 306 15.21 -11.67 4.26
N ALA A 307 15.98 -11.36 5.29
CA ALA A 307 17.39 -11.66 5.36
C ALA A 307 17.57 -13.08 5.88
N LEU A 308 18.05 -13.96 5.02
CA LEU A 308 18.27 -15.36 5.32
C LEU A 308 19.73 -15.64 5.73
N PRO A 309 20.03 -16.73 6.43
CA PRO A 309 21.40 -17.08 6.80
C PRO A 309 22.32 -17.19 5.57
N GLY A 310 23.55 -16.70 5.70
CA GLY A 310 24.56 -16.73 4.62
C GLY A 310 24.36 -15.63 3.59
N ASP A 311 23.87 -14.45 4.01
CA ASP A 311 23.69 -13.24 3.21
C ASP A 311 22.72 -13.39 2.02
N TRP A 312 21.82 -14.38 2.11
CA TRP A 312 20.74 -14.50 1.17
C TRP A 312 19.63 -13.50 1.49
N LEU A 313 19.12 -12.85 0.47
CA LEU A 313 17.98 -11.96 0.53
C LEU A 313 16.82 -12.58 -0.23
N PHE A 314 15.68 -12.75 0.45
CA PHE A 314 14.43 -13.10 -0.22
C PHE A 314 13.50 -11.89 -0.21
N ARG A 315 12.95 -11.59 -1.38
CA ARG A 315 11.89 -10.58 -1.54
C ARG A 315 10.76 -11.15 -2.39
N SER A 316 9.54 -10.79 -2.08
CA SER A 316 8.42 -11.14 -2.92
C SER A 316 7.29 -10.11 -2.80
N ASN A 317 6.53 -9.98 -3.87
CA ASN A 317 5.31 -9.21 -3.93
C ASN A 317 4.26 -10.10 -4.58
N PHE A 318 3.20 -10.41 -3.84
CA PHE A 318 2.11 -11.26 -4.32
C PHE A 318 0.86 -10.43 -4.51
N ARG A 319 0.24 -10.57 -5.67
CA ARG A 319 -1.00 -9.88 -6.05
C ARG A 319 -1.85 -10.81 -6.89
N PHE A 320 -2.72 -11.55 -6.23
CA PHE A 320 -3.63 -12.49 -6.87
C PHE A 320 -5.07 -12.09 -6.61
N VAL A 321 -5.91 -12.24 -7.62
CA VAL A 321 -7.36 -12.01 -7.56
C VAL A 321 -8.09 -13.17 -8.19
N SER A 322 -9.34 -13.35 -7.82
CA SER A 322 -10.22 -14.37 -8.39
C SER A 322 -10.61 -14.06 -9.82
N ASP A 323 -10.78 -12.78 -10.13
CA ASP A 323 -11.31 -12.27 -11.39
C ASP A 323 -10.81 -10.86 -11.67
N ASN A 324 -10.88 -10.43 -12.92
CA ASN A 324 -10.36 -9.15 -13.38
C ASN A 324 -11.19 -7.95 -12.90
N ASP A 325 -12.43 -8.18 -12.46
CA ASP A 325 -13.33 -7.15 -11.94
C ASP A 325 -13.18 -6.93 -10.43
N TYR A 326 -12.49 -7.84 -9.73
CA TYR A 326 -12.26 -7.71 -8.29
C TYR A 326 -11.67 -6.36 -7.89
N PRO A 327 -10.63 -5.80 -8.56
CA PRO A 327 -10.07 -4.50 -8.22
C PRO A 327 -11.04 -3.32 -8.40
N LEU A 328 -12.02 -3.45 -9.28
CA LEU A 328 -13.04 -2.41 -9.50
C LEU A 328 -14.07 -2.40 -8.37
N ASP A 329 -14.40 -3.57 -7.85
CA ASP A 329 -15.48 -3.76 -6.91
C ASP A 329 -15.07 -3.59 -5.46
N TYR A 330 -13.85 -3.97 -5.09
CA TYR A 330 -13.41 -3.99 -3.70
C TYR A 330 -12.35 -2.93 -3.40
N GLN A 331 -12.44 -2.33 -2.22
CA GLN A 331 -11.66 -1.14 -1.85
C GLN A 331 -10.19 -1.42 -1.56
N GLU A 332 -9.87 -2.62 -1.09
CA GLU A 332 -8.51 -3.06 -0.80
C GLU A 332 -7.63 -3.09 -2.04
N MET A 333 -8.23 -3.27 -3.21
CA MET A 333 -7.53 -3.25 -4.51
C MET A 333 -7.56 -1.88 -5.20
N ARG A 334 -8.07 -0.85 -4.53
CA ARG A 334 -8.20 0.50 -5.10
C ARG A 334 -6.91 1.08 -5.69
N PRO A 335 -5.72 0.90 -5.09
CA PRO A 335 -4.47 1.35 -5.68
C PRO A 335 -4.17 0.70 -7.04
N HIS A 336 -4.69 -0.50 -7.27
CA HIS A 336 -4.42 -1.33 -8.45
C HIS A 336 -5.54 -1.32 -9.51
N ARG A 337 -6.56 -0.47 -9.35
CA ARG A 337 -7.68 -0.39 -10.30
C ARG A 337 -7.32 0.08 -11.69
N ALA A 338 -6.27 0.87 -11.80
CA ALA A 338 -5.78 1.38 -13.08
C ALA A 338 -4.62 0.56 -13.65
N ASP A 339 -4.15 -0.44 -12.91
CA ASP A 339 -3.08 -1.30 -13.36
C ASP A 339 -3.62 -2.22 -14.45
N ARG A 340 -2.99 -2.20 -15.61
CA ARG A 340 -3.31 -3.16 -16.66
C ARG A 340 -2.81 -4.55 -16.28
N TRP A 341 -1.62 -4.62 -15.70
CA TRP A 341 -0.95 -5.83 -15.33
C TRP A 341 -0.90 -5.99 -13.82
N LEU A 342 -1.58 -6.99 -13.30
CA LEU A 342 -1.45 -7.34 -11.90
C LEU A 342 -0.27 -8.31 -11.74
N GLN A 343 0.86 -7.76 -11.30
CA GLN A 343 2.13 -8.48 -11.24
C GLN A 343 2.37 -9.10 -9.89
N SER A 344 2.89 -10.33 -9.89
CA SER A 344 3.40 -11.03 -8.72
C SER A 344 4.82 -11.52 -9.00
N TRP A 345 5.73 -11.36 -8.06
CA TRP A 345 7.09 -11.81 -8.23
C TRP A 345 7.72 -12.26 -6.90
N ALA A 346 8.69 -13.14 -7.01
CA ALA A 346 9.56 -13.56 -5.91
C ALA A 346 11.00 -13.56 -6.39
N LEU A 347 11.92 -13.13 -5.55
CA LEU A 347 13.35 -13.06 -5.81
C LEU A 347 14.14 -13.62 -4.62
N LEU A 348 15.10 -14.47 -4.89
CA LEU A 348 16.10 -14.94 -3.96
C LEU A 348 17.49 -14.58 -4.50
N GLY A 349 18.19 -13.68 -3.83
CA GLY A 349 19.50 -13.19 -4.29
C GLY A 349 20.57 -13.22 -3.21
N ARG A 350 21.82 -13.23 -3.66
CA ARG A 350 22.98 -13.16 -2.79
C ARG A 350 24.15 -12.45 -3.46
N SER A 351 24.88 -11.67 -2.67
CA SER A 351 26.24 -11.22 -3.02
C SER A 351 27.28 -12.20 -2.50
N PHE A 352 28.24 -12.59 -3.34
CA PHE A 352 29.24 -13.63 -3.04
C PHE A 352 30.61 -13.09 -2.61
N ASP A 353 30.81 -11.81 -2.68
CA ASP A 353 32.05 -11.16 -2.30
C ASP A 353 31.80 -9.96 -1.36
N ASP A 354 32.81 -9.63 -0.56
CA ASP A 354 32.75 -8.51 0.39
C ASP A 354 32.61 -7.15 -0.33
N SER A 355 32.95 -7.07 -1.59
CA SER A 355 32.79 -5.86 -2.41
C SER A 355 31.39 -5.68 -2.98
N GLY A 356 30.53 -6.71 -2.89
CA GLY A 356 29.19 -6.71 -3.45
C GLY A 356 29.10 -6.75 -4.97
N ARG A 357 30.20 -7.10 -5.63
CA ARG A 357 30.32 -7.08 -7.10
C ARG A 357 29.72 -8.30 -7.78
N LEU A 358 29.91 -9.48 -7.19
CA LEU A 358 29.38 -10.72 -7.74
C LEU A 358 28.02 -11.02 -7.06
N VAL A 359 26.97 -10.92 -7.82
CA VAL A 359 25.60 -11.15 -7.37
C VAL A 359 24.96 -12.25 -8.20
N ALA A 360 24.30 -13.19 -7.54
CA ALA A 360 23.43 -14.13 -8.21
C ALA A 360 22.02 -14.03 -7.64
N ASP A 361 21.04 -14.16 -8.51
CA ASP A 361 19.63 -14.24 -8.12
C ASP A 361 18.85 -15.28 -8.91
N ALA A 362 17.81 -15.75 -8.27
CA ALA A 362 16.77 -16.56 -8.87
C ALA A 362 15.43 -15.86 -8.63
N SER A 363 14.68 -15.66 -9.68
CA SER A 363 13.37 -15.00 -9.57
C SER A 363 12.29 -15.75 -10.33
N ALA A 364 11.06 -15.49 -9.92
CA ALA A 364 9.85 -15.92 -10.60
C ALA A 364 8.94 -14.72 -10.73
N TRP A 365 8.37 -14.51 -11.91
CA TRP A 365 7.51 -13.39 -12.20
C TRP A 365 6.27 -13.86 -12.99
N TYR A 366 5.11 -13.40 -12.54
CA TYR A 366 3.80 -13.74 -13.05
C TYR A 366 2.92 -12.51 -13.13
N ALA A 367 2.12 -12.39 -14.17
CA ALA A 367 1.15 -11.31 -14.29
C ALA A 367 -0.17 -11.75 -14.93
N ASN A 368 -1.26 -11.08 -14.54
CA ASN A 368 -2.57 -11.18 -15.17
C ASN A 368 -2.87 -9.90 -15.94
N ASP A 369 -3.49 -10.00 -17.11
CA ASP A 369 -4.01 -8.85 -17.88
C ASP A 369 -5.41 -8.48 -17.38
N MET A 370 -5.48 -7.45 -16.56
CA MET A 370 -6.71 -6.98 -15.92
C MET A 370 -7.69 -6.29 -16.87
N GLN A 371 -7.31 -6.02 -18.09
CA GLN A 371 -8.19 -5.42 -19.13
C GLN A 371 -8.95 -6.47 -19.96
N SER A 372 -8.56 -7.70 -19.79
CA SER A 372 -9.24 -8.81 -20.46
C SER A 372 -10.53 -9.15 -19.72
N PRO A 373 -11.68 -9.30 -20.37
CA PRO A 373 -12.79 -10.06 -19.82
C PRO A 373 -12.31 -11.47 -19.43
N ASP A 374 -12.86 -12.04 -18.35
CA ASP A 374 -12.44 -13.35 -17.85
C ASP A 374 -12.67 -14.49 -18.87
N ASP A 375 -13.56 -14.28 -19.82
CA ASP A 375 -13.87 -15.22 -20.93
C ASP A 375 -12.91 -15.11 -22.12
N VAL A 376 -12.14 -14.03 -22.21
CA VAL A 376 -11.17 -13.83 -23.28
C VAL A 376 -9.79 -14.19 -22.77
N ASP A 377 -9.24 -15.24 -23.32
CA ASP A 377 -7.92 -15.80 -22.99
C ASP A 377 -6.71 -14.88 -23.29
N ARG A 378 -6.80 -13.60 -22.97
CA ARG A 378 -5.71 -12.64 -23.18
C ARG A 378 -4.52 -12.84 -22.26
N ASP A 379 -4.72 -13.45 -21.10
CA ASP A 379 -3.62 -13.91 -20.25
C ASP A 379 -2.68 -14.87 -21.00
N LYS A 380 -3.14 -15.45 -22.09
CA LYS A 380 -2.33 -16.30 -22.99
C LYS A 380 -1.18 -15.54 -23.65
N THR A 381 -1.33 -14.24 -23.87
CA THR A 381 -0.27 -13.40 -24.46
C THR A 381 0.78 -12.94 -23.44
N VAL A 382 0.54 -13.19 -22.16
CA VAL A 382 1.47 -12.84 -21.10
C VAL A 382 2.56 -13.89 -21.00
N LEU A 383 3.81 -13.49 -21.23
CA LEU A 383 4.97 -14.34 -21.05
C LEU A 383 5.49 -14.20 -19.62
N ASN A 384 5.11 -15.15 -18.78
CA ASN A 384 5.63 -15.25 -17.42
C ASN A 384 7.08 -15.75 -17.42
N ARG A 385 7.89 -15.31 -16.46
CA ARG A 385 9.29 -15.74 -16.31
C ARG A 385 9.39 -16.72 -15.15
N LEU A 386 9.46 -18.01 -15.45
CA LEU A 386 9.34 -19.09 -14.46
C LEU A 386 10.27 -20.28 -14.78
N PRO A 387 11.49 -20.33 -14.27
CA PRO A 387 12.24 -19.31 -13.48
C PRO A 387 13.03 -18.33 -14.35
N ALA A 388 13.53 -17.26 -13.72
CA ALA A 388 14.62 -16.46 -14.22
C ALA A 388 15.81 -16.56 -13.26
N LEU A 389 17.00 -16.84 -13.80
CA LEU A 389 18.24 -16.92 -13.05
C LEU A 389 19.20 -15.88 -13.60
N SER A 390 19.92 -15.20 -12.73
CA SER A 390 20.96 -14.25 -13.15
C SER A 390 22.25 -14.40 -12.35
N LEU A 391 23.35 -14.09 -12.99
CA LEU A 391 24.68 -13.95 -12.39
C LEU A 391 25.33 -12.69 -12.97
N THR A 392 25.52 -11.70 -12.12
CA THR A 392 26.05 -10.38 -12.49
C THR A 392 27.36 -10.09 -11.77
N GLU A 393 28.39 -9.72 -12.49
CA GLU A 393 29.60 -9.11 -11.93
C GLU A 393 29.61 -7.62 -12.32
N LEU A 394 29.55 -6.76 -11.33
CA LEU A 394 29.61 -5.30 -11.51
C LEU A 394 31.04 -4.87 -11.95
N PRO A 395 31.17 -3.77 -12.72
CA PRO A 395 32.44 -3.26 -13.15
C PRO A 395 33.40 -3.01 -11.98
N GLY A 396 34.66 -3.45 -12.14
CA GLY A 396 35.65 -3.21 -11.12
C GLY A 396 37.04 -3.69 -11.55
N PRO A 397 38.08 -3.29 -10.83
CA PRO A 397 39.46 -3.55 -11.23
C PRO A 397 39.80 -5.04 -11.34
N LEU A 398 40.47 -5.43 -12.40
CA LEU A 398 40.98 -6.78 -12.62
C LEU A 398 42.27 -7.01 -11.79
N GLY A 399 42.13 -7.44 -10.56
CA GLY A 399 43.27 -7.67 -9.67
C GLY A 399 44.14 -6.44 -9.52
N PRO A 400 45.47 -6.54 -9.86
CA PRO A 400 46.40 -5.40 -9.77
C PRO A 400 46.21 -4.36 -10.89
N ILE A 401 45.45 -4.69 -11.94
CA ILE A 401 45.24 -3.84 -13.11
C ILE A 401 44.02 -2.94 -12.87
N ARG A 402 44.22 -1.83 -12.16
CA ARG A 402 43.15 -0.94 -11.70
C ARG A 402 42.39 -0.21 -12.81
N TRP A 403 43.06 0.02 -13.94
CA TRP A 403 42.49 0.74 -15.09
C TRP A 403 41.61 -0.14 -15.99
N LEU A 404 41.66 -1.48 -15.83
CA LEU A 404 40.87 -2.41 -16.60
C LEU A 404 39.73 -2.95 -15.73
N GLN A 405 38.50 -2.73 -16.13
CA GLN A 405 37.32 -3.06 -15.37
C GLN A 405 36.40 -3.99 -16.17
N PRO A 406 36.56 -5.31 -16.04
CA PRO A 406 35.65 -6.24 -16.60
C PRO A 406 34.34 -6.26 -15.82
N SER A 407 33.24 -6.56 -16.51
CA SER A 407 31.94 -6.89 -15.95
C SER A 407 31.25 -7.89 -16.85
N PHE A 408 30.30 -8.63 -16.30
CA PHE A 408 29.45 -9.49 -17.12
C PHE A 408 28.06 -9.66 -16.48
N ASP A 409 27.07 -9.94 -17.33
CA ASP A 409 25.75 -10.42 -16.94
C ASP A 409 25.49 -11.73 -17.69
N ALA A 410 25.13 -12.76 -16.95
CA ALA A 410 24.66 -14.03 -17.50
C ALA A 410 23.24 -14.27 -17.00
N SER A 411 22.33 -14.65 -17.87
CA SER A 411 20.94 -14.92 -17.51
C SER A 411 20.40 -16.16 -18.21
N PHE A 412 19.51 -16.84 -17.50
CA PHE A 412 18.66 -17.88 -18.04
C PHE A 412 17.21 -17.55 -17.67
N ILE A 413 16.33 -17.50 -18.64
CA ILE A 413 14.92 -17.21 -18.42
C ILE A 413 14.09 -18.20 -19.17
N SER A 414 13.17 -18.89 -18.46
CA SER A 414 12.14 -19.70 -19.07
C SER A 414 10.85 -18.86 -19.16
N PHE A 415 10.40 -18.60 -20.37
CA PHE A 415 9.16 -17.89 -20.67
C PHE A 415 8.03 -18.87 -20.82
N GLN A 416 6.95 -18.66 -20.07
CA GLN A 416 5.79 -19.53 -20.06
C GLN A 416 4.52 -18.71 -20.23
N ALA A 417 3.70 -19.06 -21.22
CA ALA A 417 2.37 -18.50 -21.36
C ALA A 417 1.45 -19.01 -20.25
N THR A 418 0.54 -18.17 -19.77
CA THR A 418 -0.29 -18.45 -18.58
C THR A 418 -1.30 -19.57 -18.81
N ASP A 419 -1.93 -19.64 -19.97
CA ASP A 419 -2.92 -20.68 -20.29
C ASP A 419 -2.67 -21.29 -21.66
N ARG A 420 -2.76 -22.61 -21.74
CA ARG A 420 -2.47 -23.37 -22.95
C ARG A 420 -3.64 -24.15 -23.56
N PRO A 421 -4.88 -24.13 -23.03
CA PRO A 421 -5.86 -25.11 -23.42
C PRO A 421 -6.26 -25.05 -24.90
N ASN A 422 -6.16 -23.92 -25.56
CA ASN A 422 -6.57 -23.71 -26.95
C ASN A 422 -5.46 -23.12 -27.82
N LEU A 423 -4.27 -22.84 -27.29
CA LEU A 423 -3.12 -22.64 -28.13
C LEU A 423 -2.85 -23.99 -28.80
N GLU A 424 -3.28 -24.07 -29.99
CA GLU A 424 -2.92 -25.15 -30.82
C GLU A 424 -1.41 -25.34 -30.82
N SER A 425 -0.92 -26.48 -31.12
CA SER A 425 0.48 -26.88 -31.06
C SER A 425 1.47 -25.96 -31.80
N ARG A 426 1.04 -24.80 -32.26
CA ARG A 426 1.76 -23.92 -33.17
C ARG A 426 2.15 -22.53 -32.60
N GLY A 427 1.69 -22.14 -31.40
CA GLY A 427 2.16 -20.93 -30.74
C GLY A 427 1.68 -19.59 -31.31
N PHE A 428 0.51 -19.55 -31.91
CA PHE A 428 -0.18 -18.34 -32.38
C PHE A 428 -1.60 -18.28 -31.83
N GLN A 429 -2.19 -17.09 -31.84
CA GLN A 429 -3.61 -16.91 -31.58
C GLN A 429 -4.34 -16.92 -32.91
N ASP A 430 -5.19 -17.89 -33.07
CA ASP A 430 -5.97 -18.09 -34.28
C ASP A 430 -7.16 -17.12 -34.29
N THR A 431 -6.87 -15.91 -34.71
CA THR A 431 -7.81 -14.79 -34.75
C THR A 431 -8.31 -14.44 -36.14
N GLY A 432 -7.87 -15.17 -37.13
CA GLY A 432 -8.11 -14.86 -38.54
C GLY A 432 -7.17 -13.79 -39.09
N THR A 433 -7.31 -13.51 -40.39
CA THR A 433 -6.44 -12.63 -41.16
C THR A 433 -6.50 -11.17 -40.73
N ASP A 434 -7.53 -10.78 -40.01
CA ASP A 434 -7.66 -9.42 -39.46
C ASP A 434 -7.00 -9.25 -38.10
N GLY A 435 -6.61 -10.32 -37.44
CA GLY A 435 -5.90 -10.31 -36.15
C GLY A 435 -6.78 -9.99 -34.94
N VAL A 436 -8.10 -10.04 -35.05
CA VAL A 436 -9.07 -9.66 -34.04
C VAL A 436 -10.03 -10.80 -33.74
N PHE A 437 -10.29 -11.13 -32.48
CA PHE A 437 -11.32 -12.10 -32.13
C PHE A 437 -12.74 -11.52 -32.24
N ASP A 438 -13.70 -12.31 -32.65
CA ASP A 438 -15.14 -11.99 -32.75
C ASP A 438 -15.71 -11.25 -31.52
N ASN A 439 -15.33 -11.69 -30.34
CA ASN A 439 -15.80 -11.04 -29.12
C ASN A 439 -15.33 -9.60 -29.01
N ASN A 440 -14.28 -9.24 -29.71
CA ASN A 440 -13.69 -7.94 -29.76
C ASN A 440 -14.19 -7.09 -30.95
N GLU A 441 -14.71 -7.74 -31.96
CA GLU A 441 -15.32 -7.09 -33.11
C GLU A 441 -16.71 -6.54 -32.82
N ALA A 442 -17.31 -6.99 -31.74
CA ALA A 442 -18.72 -6.80 -31.42
C ALA A 442 -19.13 -5.43 -30.92
N GLN A 443 -18.56 -4.34 -31.41
CA GLN A 443 -19.14 -3.01 -31.20
C GLN A 443 -20.54 -2.86 -31.82
N ASN A 444 -20.97 -3.76 -32.69
CA ASN A 444 -22.26 -3.77 -33.34
C ASN A 444 -22.91 -5.15 -33.43
N ARG A 445 -22.97 -5.90 -32.29
CA ARG A 445 -23.68 -7.19 -32.24
C ARG A 445 -25.13 -7.13 -32.75
N SER A 446 -25.75 -5.97 -32.70
CA SER A 446 -27.09 -5.77 -33.26
C SER A 446 -27.12 -5.83 -34.81
N SER A 447 -25.99 -5.65 -35.46
CA SER A 447 -25.87 -5.65 -36.92
C SER A 447 -25.42 -7.01 -37.47
N PHE A 448 -24.85 -7.88 -36.65
CA PHE A 448 -24.32 -9.18 -37.02
C PHE A 448 -24.90 -10.25 -36.08
N PRO A 449 -26.06 -10.86 -36.47
CA PRO A 449 -26.77 -11.82 -35.63
C PRO A 449 -26.01 -13.15 -35.42
N ASP A 450 -25.05 -13.47 -36.26
CA ASP A 450 -24.17 -14.62 -36.19
C ASP A 450 -22.96 -14.40 -35.27
N GLY A 451 -22.70 -13.14 -34.85
CA GLY A 451 -21.57 -12.81 -33.99
C GLY A 451 -20.22 -12.80 -34.72
N ASP A 452 -20.21 -12.84 -36.01
CA ASP A 452 -19.04 -12.85 -36.90
C ASP A 452 -19.08 -11.61 -37.82
N PRO A 453 -18.64 -10.43 -37.36
CA PRO A 453 -18.73 -9.20 -38.13
C PRO A 453 -17.91 -9.17 -39.40
N HIS A 454 -16.78 -9.87 -39.43
CA HIS A 454 -15.89 -9.92 -40.59
C HIS A 454 -16.08 -11.17 -41.48
N HIS A 455 -16.94 -12.11 -41.03
CA HIS A 455 -17.22 -13.36 -41.73
C HIS A 455 -15.99 -14.24 -41.91
N ASP A 456 -15.07 -14.20 -40.94
CA ASP A 456 -13.83 -14.94 -41.02
C ASP A 456 -13.77 -16.18 -40.12
N ASN A 457 -14.82 -16.47 -39.36
CA ASN A 457 -14.94 -17.68 -38.56
C ASN A 457 -14.92 -18.93 -39.46
N PHE A 458 -13.99 -19.82 -39.19
CA PHE A 458 -13.92 -21.09 -39.90
C PHE A 458 -15.04 -22.04 -39.47
N ASP A 459 -15.81 -22.48 -40.45
CA ASP A 459 -16.73 -23.60 -40.30
C ASP A 459 -16.61 -24.51 -41.53
N PRO A 460 -16.30 -25.81 -41.34
CA PRO A 460 -16.03 -26.69 -42.45
C PRO A 460 -17.22 -26.90 -43.42
N ILE A 461 -18.42 -26.46 -43.02
CA ILE A 461 -19.65 -26.60 -43.82
C ILE A 461 -20.15 -25.24 -44.31
N SER A 462 -20.28 -24.26 -43.43
CA SER A 462 -20.88 -22.94 -43.74
C SER A 462 -19.87 -21.91 -44.23
N ASN A 463 -18.64 -21.94 -43.71
CA ASN A 463 -17.57 -21.02 -44.07
C ASN A 463 -16.20 -21.74 -44.14
N PRO A 464 -15.98 -22.64 -45.13
CA PRO A 464 -14.73 -23.37 -45.24
C PRO A 464 -13.53 -22.51 -45.64
N GLY A 465 -13.76 -21.26 -45.98
CA GLY A 465 -12.72 -20.25 -46.26
C GLY A 465 -12.45 -19.27 -45.15
N GLY A 466 -13.13 -19.44 -44.00
CA GLY A 466 -12.85 -18.63 -42.80
C GLY A 466 -11.45 -18.96 -42.28
N THR A 467 -10.84 -17.95 -41.68
CA THR A 467 -9.45 -18.00 -41.21
C THR A 467 -9.36 -18.00 -39.68
N GLN A 468 -10.38 -17.54 -38.97
CA GLN A 468 -10.42 -17.60 -37.52
C GLN A 468 -10.81 -19.00 -37.03
N ASN A 469 -10.02 -19.57 -36.12
CA ASN A 469 -10.17 -20.93 -35.57
C ASN A 469 -10.01 -22.05 -36.59
N ASP A 470 -9.25 -21.84 -37.67
CA ASP A 470 -9.01 -22.88 -38.71
C ASP A 470 -7.76 -23.73 -38.40
N GLY A 471 -6.98 -23.36 -37.38
CA GLY A 471 -5.78 -24.05 -36.93
C GLY A 471 -4.57 -23.80 -37.83
N ARG A 472 -4.58 -22.76 -38.64
CA ARG A 472 -3.47 -22.32 -39.49
C ARG A 472 -3.04 -20.95 -39.11
N PHE A 473 -1.76 -20.67 -39.23
CA PHE A 473 -1.21 -19.35 -39.04
C PHE A 473 -1.37 -18.50 -40.30
N GLU A 474 -2.01 -17.36 -40.16
CA GLU A 474 -2.09 -16.30 -41.15
C GLU A 474 -1.24 -15.09 -40.81
N GLU A 475 -0.81 -14.37 -41.85
CA GLU A 475 -0.06 -13.11 -41.65
C GLU A 475 -0.98 -12.06 -41.03
N GLY A 476 -0.62 -11.62 -39.81
CA GLY A 476 -1.41 -10.68 -39.02
C GLY A 476 -1.85 -11.22 -37.67
N GLU A 477 -1.88 -12.54 -37.52
CA GLU A 477 -2.22 -13.16 -36.25
C GLU A 477 -1.15 -12.94 -35.18
N PRO A 478 -1.55 -12.70 -33.92
CA PRO A 478 -0.61 -12.54 -32.83
C PRO A 478 0.16 -13.82 -32.54
N LEU A 479 1.49 -13.78 -32.64
CA LEU A 479 2.35 -14.88 -32.25
C LEU A 479 2.49 -14.90 -30.73
N THR A 480 2.17 -16.05 -30.14
CA THR A 480 2.47 -16.31 -28.73
C THR A 480 3.46 -17.47 -28.67
N ASN A 481 4.68 -17.15 -28.36
CA ASN A 481 5.72 -18.15 -28.27
C ASN A 481 6.22 -18.24 -26.84
N ASP A 482 6.41 -19.45 -26.36
CA ASP A 482 7.09 -19.76 -25.11
C ASP A 482 8.41 -20.48 -25.40
N GLY A 483 9.32 -20.42 -24.44
CA GLY A 483 10.63 -21.04 -24.62
C GLY A 483 11.66 -20.51 -23.64
N GLU A 484 12.90 -20.82 -23.92
CA GLU A 484 14.02 -20.52 -23.05
C GLU A 484 14.96 -19.52 -23.71
N ARG A 485 15.51 -18.61 -22.91
CA ARG A 485 16.53 -17.65 -23.34
C ARG A 485 17.75 -17.69 -22.42
N ILE A 486 18.91 -17.78 -23.02
CA ILE A 486 20.20 -17.59 -22.33
C ILE A 486 20.84 -16.30 -22.85
N GLY A 487 21.13 -15.38 -21.96
CA GLY A 487 21.86 -14.15 -22.26
C GLY A 487 23.26 -14.17 -21.66
N LEU A 488 24.25 -13.73 -22.41
CA LEU A 488 25.64 -13.57 -21.98
C LEU A 488 26.15 -12.21 -22.46
N ASN A 489 26.49 -11.31 -21.51
CA ASN A 489 26.84 -9.94 -21.81
C ASN A 489 28.19 -9.55 -21.15
N PRO A 490 29.32 -10.06 -21.62
CA PRO A 490 30.64 -9.61 -21.15
C PRO A 490 30.92 -8.19 -21.64
N ARG A 491 31.47 -7.37 -20.74
CA ARG A 491 31.87 -5.98 -21.00
C ARG A 491 33.23 -5.69 -20.42
N LEU A 492 33.94 -4.76 -21.05
CA LEU A 492 35.25 -4.30 -20.63
C LEU A 492 35.33 -2.78 -20.70
N ALA A 493 35.54 -2.15 -19.55
CA ALA A 493 35.68 -0.71 -19.44
C ALA A 493 37.10 -0.32 -19.08
N VAL A 494 37.53 0.86 -19.56
CA VAL A 494 38.84 1.43 -19.32
C VAL A 494 38.71 2.88 -18.85
N PRO A 495 38.17 3.11 -17.65
CA PRO A 495 37.96 4.48 -17.18
C PRO A 495 39.28 5.21 -16.92
N PHE A 496 39.39 6.46 -17.34
CA PHE A 496 40.52 7.33 -17.09
C PHE A 496 40.09 8.80 -16.99
N THR A 497 40.96 9.62 -16.44
CA THR A 497 40.71 11.06 -16.35
C THR A 497 41.65 11.78 -17.30
N LEU A 498 41.11 12.60 -18.18
CA LEU A 498 41.89 13.43 -19.11
C LEU A 498 42.19 14.77 -18.45
N ALA A 499 43.49 15.12 -18.37
CA ALA A 499 44.00 16.34 -17.76
C ALA A 499 43.45 16.61 -16.34
N ASP A 500 43.17 15.57 -15.58
CA ASP A 500 42.59 15.61 -14.23
C ASP A 500 41.25 16.37 -14.11
N VAL A 501 40.57 16.60 -15.23
CA VAL A 501 39.32 17.40 -15.29
C VAL A 501 38.19 16.64 -15.93
N VAL A 502 38.41 15.89 -16.99
CA VAL A 502 37.35 15.17 -17.71
C VAL A 502 37.47 13.68 -17.44
N GLU A 503 36.48 13.12 -16.84
CA GLU A 503 36.32 11.69 -16.68
C GLU A 503 35.89 11.09 -18.02
N VAL A 504 36.56 10.04 -18.46
CA VAL A 504 36.27 9.33 -19.70
C VAL A 504 36.02 7.87 -19.35
N TYR A 505 34.88 7.35 -19.74
CA TYR A 505 34.48 5.99 -19.48
C TYR A 505 34.15 5.24 -20.79
N PRO A 506 35.17 4.75 -21.51
CA PRO A 506 34.95 3.89 -22.65
C PRO A 506 34.69 2.46 -22.21
N GLU A 507 33.75 1.83 -22.86
CA GLU A 507 33.36 0.44 -22.64
C GLU A 507 33.08 -0.23 -23.99
N ILE A 508 33.51 -1.48 -24.13
CA ILE A 508 33.14 -2.36 -25.24
C ILE A 508 32.56 -3.64 -24.67
N GLY A 509 31.55 -4.17 -25.32
CA GLY A 509 30.89 -5.38 -24.90
C GLY A 509 30.38 -6.21 -26.06
N TRP A 510 30.04 -7.44 -25.73
CA TRP A 510 29.35 -8.37 -26.62
C TRP A 510 28.10 -8.88 -25.93
N SER A 511 26.96 -8.84 -26.61
CA SER A 511 25.72 -9.39 -26.12
C SER A 511 25.32 -10.61 -26.96
N GLU A 512 25.47 -11.78 -26.38
CA GLU A 512 25.06 -13.04 -27.01
C GLU A 512 23.75 -13.48 -26.39
N THR A 513 22.76 -13.80 -27.23
CA THR A 513 21.46 -14.30 -26.80
C THR A 513 21.13 -15.56 -27.58
N LEU A 514 20.88 -16.63 -26.86
CA LEU A 514 20.49 -17.93 -27.39
C LEU A 514 19.03 -18.17 -27.02
N TYR A 515 18.26 -18.67 -27.99
CA TYR A 515 16.85 -18.99 -27.83
C TYR A 515 16.60 -20.45 -28.19
N ASP A 516 15.80 -21.11 -27.36
CA ASP A 516 15.19 -22.42 -27.69
C ASP A 516 13.69 -22.26 -27.42
N THR A 517 12.92 -22.17 -28.49
CA THR A 517 11.50 -21.84 -28.42
C THR A 517 10.67 -22.89 -29.14
N ARG A 518 9.36 -22.87 -28.90
CA ARG A 518 8.46 -23.79 -29.57
C ARG A 518 8.40 -23.62 -31.11
N LEU A 519 8.52 -22.37 -31.57
CA LEU A 519 8.49 -22.05 -32.99
C LEU A 519 9.80 -22.27 -33.69
N GLU A 520 10.92 -22.02 -33.02
CA GLU A 520 12.25 -22.13 -33.58
C GLU A 520 13.24 -22.68 -32.55
N ALA A 521 13.82 -23.82 -32.82
CA ALA A 521 14.85 -24.43 -32.01
C ALA A 521 16.21 -23.79 -32.34
N PHE A 522 16.94 -23.34 -31.34
CA PHE A 522 18.30 -22.80 -31.42
C PHE A 522 18.50 -21.58 -32.33
N ALA A 523 17.71 -20.55 -32.13
CA ALA A 523 18.03 -19.23 -32.67
C ALA A 523 19.09 -18.54 -31.81
N TYR A 524 19.94 -17.69 -32.40
CA TYR A 524 20.93 -16.91 -31.68
C TYR A 524 21.07 -15.52 -32.27
N ARG A 525 21.51 -14.59 -31.39
CA ARG A 525 21.78 -13.20 -31.78
C ARG A 525 23.01 -12.71 -31.05
N GLY A 526 24.01 -12.25 -31.80
CA GLY A 526 25.21 -11.61 -31.29
C GLY A 526 25.27 -10.14 -31.65
N LEU A 527 25.40 -9.25 -30.65
CA LEU A 527 25.48 -7.80 -30.84
C LEU A 527 26.80 -7.26 -30.26
N LEU A 528 27.53 -6.52 -31.06
CA LEU A 528 28.64 -5.72 -30.57
C LEU A 528 28.08 -4.43 -29.93
N THR A 529 28.48 -4.15 -28.71
CA THR A 529 28.12 -2.91 -28.01
C THR A 529 29.35 -2.05 -27.72
N GLY A 530 29.22 -0.76 -27.85
CA GLY A 530 30.25 0.21 -27.51
C GLY A 530 29.66 1.43 -26.83
N ARG A 531 30.35 1.94 -25.82
CA ARG A 531 29.96 3.14 -25.10
C ARG A 531 31.17 3.97 -24.76
N ALA A 532 31.01 5.28 -24.83
CA ALA A 532 32.01 6.20 -24.32
C ALA A 532 31.28 7.41 -23.68
N ASP A 533 31.44 7.58 -22.38
CA ASP A 533 30.92 8.73 -21.66
C ASP A 533 32.05 9.67 -21.26
N LEU A 534 31.86 10.94 -21.52
CA LEU A 534 32.71 12.04 -21.10
C LEU A 534 31.95 12.92 -20.12
N ARG A 535 32.50 13.11 -18.94
CA ARG A 535 31.89 13.94 -17.88
C ARG A 535 32.91 14.87 -17.28
N THR A 536 32.42 16.02 -16.85
CA THR A 536 33.23 16.88 -15.97
C THR A 536 32.30 17.57 -14.97
N ARG A 537 32.90 18.07 -13.90
CA ARG A 537 32.16 18.80 -12.87
C ARG A 537 32.76 20.20 -12.74
N LEU A 538 31.98 21.20 -13.02
CA LEU A 538 32.29 22.61 -12.86
C LEU A 538 31.56 23.14 -11.63
N VAL A 539 32.30 23.62 -10.64
CA VAL A 539 31.72 24.15 -9.40
C VAL A 539 32.16 25.59 -9.22
N ARG A 540 31.22 26.47 -8.99
CA ARG A 540 31.51 27.87 -8.67
C ARG A 540 30.62 28.36 -7.53
N ARG A 541 31.23 29.07 -6.61
CA ARG A 541 30.54 29.68 -5.48
C ARG A 541 30.35 31.18 -5.70
N PHE A 542 29.11 31.64 -5.53
CA PHE A 542 28.69 33.05 -5.64
C PHE A 542 28.08 33.49 -4.30
N GLY A 543 28.92 33.92 -3.36
CA GLY A 543 28.45 34.22 -2.01
C GLY A 543 27.82 32.97 -1.34
N PRO A 544 26.56 32.99 -0.96
CA PRO A 544 25.88 31.83 -0.35
C PRO A 544 25.43 30.76 -1.38
N VAL A 545 25.56 31.02 -2.68
CA VAL A 545 25.08 30.14 -3.73
C VAL A 545 26.24 29.32 -4.28
N THR A 546 26.12 28.01 -4.24
CA THR A 546 27.02 27.07 -4.95
C THR A 546 26.31 26.59 -6.20
N HIS A 547 26.88 26.87 -7.35
CA HIS A 547 26.42 26.39 -8.65
C HIS A 547 27.33 25.28 -9.14
N THR A 548 26.75 24.12 -9.42
CA THR A 548 27.44 22.97 -10.02
C THR A 548 26.86 22.70 -11.39
N ILE A 549 27.71 22.55 -12.41
CA ILE A 549 27.30 22.12 -13.75
C ILE A 549 28.08 20.87 -14.07
N GLU A 550 27.40 19.80 -14.43
CA GLU A 550 27.95 18.51 -14.82
C GLU A 550 27.56 18.23 -16.28
N PRO A 551 28.33 18.74 -17.25
CA PRO A 551 28.12 18.41 -18.65
C PRO A 551 28.52 16.96 -18.91
N VAL A 552 27.74 16.30 -19.74
CA VAL A 552 27.94 14.92 -20.19
C VAL A 552 27.83 14.87 -21.71
N VAL A 553 28.73 14.16 -22.33
CA VAL A 553 28.65 13.78 -23.74
C VAL A 553 28.83 12.26 -23.78
N GLY A 554 27.90 11.57 -24.38
CA GLY A 554 27.93 10.13 -24.54
C GLY A 554 27.90 9.72 -26.00
N PHE A 555 28.59 8.62 -26.29
CA PHE A 555 28.46 7.90 -27.54
C PHE A 555 28.01 6.49 -27.25
N ALA A 556 27.03 5.98 -27.97
CA ALA A 556 26.55 4.61 -27.84
C ALA A 556 26.43 3.96 -29.22
N TYR A 557 27.00 2.79 -29.32
CA TYR A 557 26.97 1.96 -30.52
C TYR A 557 26.41 0.59 -30.16
N VAL A 558 25.45 0.13 -30.94
CA VAL A 558 24.94 -1.26 -30.96
C VAL A 558 24.88 -1.70 -32.40
N SER A 559 25.51 -2.82 -32.72
CA SER A 559 25.49 -3.32 -34.09
C SER A 559 24.06 -3.65 -34.53
N HIS A 560 23.77 -3.35 -35.78
CA HIS A 560 22.47 -3.74 -36.38
C HIS A 560 22.46 -5.24 -36.58
N ASP A 561 21.37 -5.88 -36.11
CA ASP A 561 21.04 -7.24 -36.46
C ASP A 561 19.65 -7.26 -37.08
N THR A 562 19.43 -8.17 -38.06
CA THR A 562 18.10 -8.46 -38.56
C THR A 562 17.31 -9.20 -37.52
N GLN A 563 16.66 -8.48 -36.64
CA GLN A 563 15.87 -9.04 -35.51
C GLN A 563 14.53 -9.67 -35.99
N THR A 564 14.29 -9.67 -37.28
CA THR A 564 13.08 -10.24 -37.90
C THR A 564 12.89 -11.74 -37.68
N SER A 565 13.95 -12.45 -37.28
CA SER A 565 13.90 -13.91 -37.04
C SER A 565 13.91 -14.26 -35.54
N ASN A 566 13.76 -13.27 -34.62
CA ASN A 566 13.75 -13.60 -33.19
C ASN A 566 12.36 -14.15 -32.81
N PRO A 567 12.27 -15.42 -32.38
CA PRO A 567 10.99 -16.10 -32.15
C PRO A 567 10.19 -15.59 -30.94
N LEU A 568 10.83 -14.79 -30.03
CA LEU A 568 10.14 -14.16 -28.89
C LEU A 568 9.70 -12.72 -29.17
N LEU A 569 10.07 -12.18 -30.33
CA LEU A 569 9.67 -10.83 -30.72
C LEU A 569 8.32 -10.83 -31.42
N VAL A 570 7.49 -9.90 -31.06
CA VAL A 570 6.37 -9.47 -31.91
C VAL A 570 6.96 -8.94 -33.22
N PRO A 571 6.39 -9.26 -34.40
CA PRO A 571 6.91 -8.79 -35.67
C PRO A 571 7.28 -7.32 -35.67
N ALA A 572 8.39 -6.97 -36.28
CA ALA A 572 8.93 -5.60 -36.25
C ALA A 572 7.97 -4.56 -36.82
N THR A 573 7.01 -5.00 -37.66
CA THR A 573 5.92 -4.21 -38.22
C THR A 573 4.88 -3.77 -37.17
N ALA A 574 4.76 -4.49 -36.04
CA ALA A 574 3.75 -4.22 -35.05
C ALA A 574 4.14 -3.14 -34.02
N VAL A 575 5.45 -2.83 -33.87
CA VAL A 575 5.90 -1.79 -32.94
C VAL A 575 7.06 -1.02 -33.53
N PRO A 576 6.90 0.26 -33.92
CA PRO A 576 8.00 1.09 -34.40
C PRO A 576 9.13 1.15 -33.40
N GLN A 577 10.37 0.92 -33.86
CA GLN A 577 11.58 0.86 -33.02
C GLN A 577 11.80 2.07 -32.12
N GLU A 578 11.26 3.24 -32.50
CA GLU A 578 11.40 4.49 -31.81
C GLU A 578 10.75 4.53 -30.42
N ARG A 579 9.82 3.62 -30.15
CA ARG A 579 8.88 3.74 -29.03
C ARG A 579 8.95 2.65 -28.00
N VAL A 580 9.77 1.66 -28.20
CA VAL A 580 10.15 0.71 -27.12
C VAL A 580 10.77 1.44 -25.92
N ARG A 581 11.18 2.70 -26.10
CA ARG A 581 11.68 3.56 -25.03
C ARG A 581 10.61 4.33 -24.27
N GLU A 582 9.51 4.63 -24.90
CA GLU A 582 8.46 5.48 -24.32
C GLU A 582 7.38 4.71 -23.63
N LEU A 583 7.11 3.59 -24.17
CA LEU A 583 6.48 2.57 -23.44
C LEU A 583 7.65 1.98 -22.61
N GLU A 584 7.79 2.35 -21.37
CA GLU A 584 8.06 1.37 -20.34
C GLU A 584 6.89 0.40 -20.48
N LEU A 585 6.93 -0.33 -21.56
CA LEU A 585 6.18 -1.53 -21.72
C LEU A 585 6.66 -2.34 -20.56
N ASP A 586 5.82 -2.37 -19.55
CA ASP A 586 5.87 -3.47 -18.64
C ASP A 586 6.12 -4.65 -19.53
N ALA A 587 7.28 -5.25 -19.44
CA ALA A 587 7.74 -6.29 -20.33
C ALA A 587 6.93 -7.58 -20.16
N VAL A 588 5.61 -7.44 -20.15
CA VAL A 588 4.65 -8.47 -19.85
C VAL A 588 4.39 -9.32 -21.08
N THR A 589 4.38 -8.67 -22.24
CA THR A 589 4.23 -9.34 -23.54
C THR A 589 5.55 -9.48 -24.27
N GLN A 590 6.56 -8.65 -23.92
CA GLN A 590 7.90 -8.66 -24.49
C GLN A 590 8.91 -8.37 -23.40
N ASP A 591 10.03 -9.06 -23.41
CA ASP A 591 11.18 -8.70 -22.62
C ASP A 591 12.00 -7.64 -23.36
N PRO A 592 12.33 -6.48 -22.77
CA PRO A 592 13.16 -5.46 -23.41
C PRO A 592 14.52 -5.96 -23.90
N ALA A 593 15.05 -7.03 -23.27
CA ALA A 593 16.29 -7.64 -23.72
C ALA A 593 16.18 -8.39 -25.06
N ASP A 594 14.99 -8.76 -25.48
CA ASP A 594 14.77 -9.42 -26.77
C ASP A 594 14.77 -8.43 -27.94
N ARG A 595 14.46 -7.17 -27.65
CA ARG A 595 14.40 -6.13 -28.65
C ARG A 595 15.42 -5.04 -28.35
N ILE A 596 16.61 -5.26 -28.81
CA ILE A 596 17.69 -4.27 -28.72
C ILE A 596 17.83 -3.60 -30.08
N PRO A 597 17.34 -2.38 -30.27
CA PRO A 597 17.52 -1.68 -31.56
C PRO A 597 19.01 -1.43 -31.78
N GLY A 598 19.46 -1.56 -33.02
CA GLY A 598 20.76 -1.01 -33.43
C GLY A 598 20.81 0.47 -33.04
N ALA A 599 21.96 0.92 -32.60
CA ALA A 599 22.17 2.30 -32.22
C ALA A 599 23.52 2.79 -32.67
N ASN A 600 23.56 3.99 -33.23
CA ASN A 600 24.75 4.72 -33.49
C ASN A 600 24.50 6.18 -33.12
N ARG A 601 24.68 6.49 -31.82
CA ARG A 601 24.08 7.67 -31.22
C ARG A 601 25.09 8.50 -30.46
N VAL A 602 24.98 9.79 -30.61
CA VAL A 602 25.61 10.76 -29.72
C VAL A 602 24.56 11.36 -28.80
N THR A 603 24.83 11.34 -27.51
CA THR A 603 23.97 12.00 -26.51
C THR A 603 24.76 13.13 -25.87
N TRP A 604 24.07 14.21 -25.52
CA TRP A 604 24.64 15.31 -24.76
C TRP A 604 23.66 15.77 -23.69
N GLY A 605 24.21 16.31 -22.63
CA GLY A 605 23.38 16.84 -21.57
C GLY A 605 24.20 17.61 -20.54
N ALA A 606 23.46 18.17 -19.59
CA ALA A 606 24.04 18.80 -18.43
C ALA A 606 23.10 18.70 -17.24
N VAL A 607 23.64 18.29 -16.12
CA VAL A 607 22.96 18.39 -14.83
C VAL A 607 23.44 19.67 -14.14
N GLN A 608 22.53 20.56 -13.83
CA GLN A 608 22.83 21.82 -13.13
C GLN A 608 22.21 21.75 -11.73
N ARG A 609 23.01 22.04 -10.71
CA ARG A 609 22.55 22.12 -9.34
C ARG A 609 22.89 23.49 -8.76
N LEU A 610 21.88 24.11 -8.18
CA LEU A 610 22.01 25.34 -7.42
C LEU A 610 21.69 25.02 -5.96
N ARG A 611 22.67 25.24 -5.09
CA ARG A 611 22.50 25.11 -3.66
C ARG A 611 22.76 26.45 -3.00
N VAL A 612 21.81 26.91 -2.21
CA VAL A 612 21.97 28.13 -1.41
C VAL A 612 22.20 27.73 0.04
N ASP A 613 23.36 28.06 0.57
CA ASP A 613 23.71 27.78 1.96
C ASP A 613 22.82 28.65 2.88
N GLY A 614 21.87 28.03 3.56
CA GLY A 614 21.04 28.64 4.60
C GLY A 614 21.44 28.20 5.99
N GLN A 615 20.96 28.88 7.02
CA GLN A 615 21.06 28.37 8.40
C GLN A 615 19.97 27.34 8.65
N GLY A 616 20.36 26.09 8.96
CA GLY A 616 19.43 25.00 9.25
C GLY A 616 18.65 24.50 8.02
N ASP A 617 17.34 24.28 8.19
CA ASP A 617 16.42 23.76 7.16
C ASP A 617 16.09 24.76 6.03
N GLU A 618 16.79 25.86 5.91
CA GLU A 618 16.54 26.90 4.92
C GLU A 618 17.43 26.78 3.66
N ALA A 619 18.11 25.66 3.46
CA ALA A 619 18.85 25.41 2.21
C ALA A 619 17.88 25.35 1.04
N VAL A 620 18.14 26.11 -0.01
CA VAL A 620 17.39 26.03 -1.28
C VAL A 620 18.20 25.15 -2.21
N ASP A 621 17.62 24.06 -2.67
CA ASP A 621 18.19 23.19 -3.68
C ASP A 621 17.35 23.28 -4.97
N ALA A 622 18.03 23.43 -6.09
CA ALA A 622 17.42 23.35 -7.41
C ALA A 622 18.31 22.50 -8.31
N GLU A 623 17.66 21.58 -9.02
CA GLU A 623 18.32 20.73 -10.02
C GLU A 623 17.60 20.88 -11.36
N LEU A 624 18.35 20.99 -12.42
CA LEU A 624 17.89 21.00 -13.80
C LEU A 624 18.76 20.06 -14.61
N THR A 625 18.17 19.05 -15.21
CA THR A 625 18.78 18.14 -16.17
C THR A 625 18.26 18.45 -17.55
N LEU A 626 19.16 18.65 -18.50
CA LEU A 626 18.85 18.79 -19.92
C LEU A 626 19.56 17.67 -20.66
N LEU A 627 18.84 16.92 -21.47
CA LEU A 627 19.34 15.81 -22.28
C LEU A 627 18.88 15.96 -23.72
N GLY A 628 19.70 15.51 -24.65
CA GLY A 628 19.35 15.40 -26.06
C GLY A 628 20.21 14.34 -26.72
N GLY A 629 19.85 13.93 -27.92
CA GLY A 629 20.58 12.93 -28.65
C GLY A 629 20.47 13.14 -30.16
N TYR A 630 21.34 12.50 -30.91
CA TYR A 630 21.32 12.43 -32.35
C TYR A 630 21.66 11.02 -32.81
N GLU A 631 20.75 10.38 -33.53
CA GLU A 631 20.94 9.08 -34.17
C GLU A 631 21.69 9.29 -35.49
N ILE A 632 22.91 8.77 -35.59
CA ILE A 632 23.79 9.00 -36.74
C ILE A 632 23.28 8.28 -37.98
N ASP A 633 22.81 7.03 -37.81
CA ASP A 633 22.41 6.19 -38.93
C ASP A 633 21.08 6.65 -39.55
N ASP A 634 20.17 7.14 -38.72
CA ASP A 634 18.88 7.64 -39.15
C ASP A 634 18.88 9.15 -39.47
N GLU A 635 20.02 9.82 -39.28
CA GLU A 635 20.23 11.28 -39.51
C GLU A 635 19.18 12.16 -38.80
N ARG A 636 18.72 11.76 -37.57
CA ARG A 636 17.64 12.46 -36.86
C ARG A 636 18.02 12.81 -35.44
N PHE A 637 17.37 13.84 -34.94
CA PHE A 637 17.44 14.21 -33.53
C PHE A 637 16.51 13.34 -32.70
N GLY A 638 17.01 12.84 -31.57
CA GLY A 638 16.19 12.30 -30.51
C GLY A 638 15.47 13.41 -29.75
N TRP A 639 14.62 13.02 -28.84
CA TRP A 639 13.90 13.98 -28.03
C TRP A 639 14.83 14.83 -27.15
N ILE A 640 14.41 16.08 -26.92
CA ILE A 640 15.04 16.96 -25.95
C ILE A 640 14.22 16.83 -24.66
N ILE A 641 14.90 16.37 -23.61
CA ILE A 641 14.28 16.16 -22.31
C ILE A 641 14.81 17.19 -21.33
N ALA A 642 13.90 17.85 -20.63
CA ALA A 642 14.19 18.75 -19.54
C ALA A 642 13.50 18.26 -18.27
N GLU A 643 14.27 17.95 -17.26
CA GLU A 643 13.79 17.56 -15.93
C GLU A 643 14.28 18.54 -14.91
N GLY A 644 13.43 18.90 -13.94
CA GLY A 644 13.86 19.79 -12.90
C GLY A 644 13.12 19.58 -11.60
N ALA A 645 13.84 19.82 -10.52
CA ALA A 645 13.30 19.88 -9.17
C ALA A 645 13.83 21.14 -8.48
N MET A 646 12.96 21.87 -7.83
CA MET A 646 13.34 23.04 -7.06
C MET A 646 12.59 23.04 -5.74
N GLN A 647 13.33 23.16 -4.67
CA GLN A 647 12.79 23.28 -3.32
C GLN A 647 13.23 24.64 -2.72
N PRO A 648 12.51 25.74 -3.02
CA PRO A 648 12.88 27.09 -2.59
C PRO A 648 12.76 27.29 -1.08
N SER A 649 12.09 26.42 -0.38
CA SER A 649 11.98 26.42 1.07
C SER A 649 11.44 25.09 1.56
N ARG A 650 11.52 24.83 2.87
CA ARG A 650 10.85 23.70 3.53
C ARG A 650 9.32 23.67 3.35
N TYR A 651 8.75 24.75 2.85
CA TYR A 651 7.31 24.89 2.67
C TYR A 651 6.79 24.57 1.28
N GLY A 652 7.66 24.38 0.32
CA GLY A 652 7.19 24.05 -1.01
C GLY A 652 8.28 23.73 -1.99
N GLY A 653 7.90 22.97 -3.02
CA GLY A 653 8.76 22.55 -4.10
C GLY A 653 7.99 22.37 -5.39
N THR A 654 8.74 22.33 -6.47
CA THR A 654 8.25 22.05 -7.82
C THR A 654 9.10 20.96 -8.45
N ARG A 655 8.46 20.05 -9.17
CA ARG A 655 9.11 19.08 -10.06
C ARG A 655 8.48 19.19 -11.44
N PHE A 656 9.26 19.04 -12.45
CA PHE A 656 8.75 18.96 -13.82
C PHE A 656 9.59 18.01 -14.66
N HIS A 657 8.96 17.43 -15.65
CA HIS A 657 9.53 16.67 -16.73
C HIS A 657 8.87 17.12 -18.03
N VAL A 658 9.67 17.43 -19.06
CA VAL A 658 9.20 17.87 -20.36
C VAL A 658 10.00 17.19 -21.44
N SER A 659 9.33 16.54 -22.38
CA SER A 659 9.92 15.93 -23.56
C SER A 659 9.43 16.63 -24.83
N TYR A 660 10.33 17.07 -25.65
CA TYR A 660 10.07 17.78 -26.90
C TYR A 660 10.68 17.04 -28.08
N ASP A 661 9.87 16.79 -29.10
CA ASP A 661 10.30 16.18 -30.36
C ASP A 661 10.72 17.29 -31.33
N PRO A 662 12.02 17.41 -31.66
CA PRO A 662 12.50 18.43 -32.59
C PRO A 662 12.21 18.12 -34.06
N GLU A 663 12.05 16.81 -34.40
CA GLU A 663 11.75 16.39 -35.79
C GLU A 663 10.30 16.68 -36.19
N LYS A 664 9.41 16.44 -35.24
CA LYS A 664 7.99 16.82 -35.36
C LYS A 664 7.72 17.91 -34.32
N PRO A 665 7.99 19.21 -34.58
CA PRO A 665 8.05 20.23 -33.53
C PRO A 665 6.81 20.27 -32.65
N HIS A 666 6.76 19.43 -31.62
CA HIS A 666 5.67 19.37 -30.68
C HIS A 666 6.14 18.85 -29.32
N LEU A 667 5.35 19.18 -28.32
CA LEU A 667 5.48 18.65 -26.99
C LEU A 667 5.02 17.19 -26.98
N ALA A 668 5.88 16.27 -26.61
CA ALA A 668 5.55 14.86 -26.49
C ALA A 668 4.97 14.54 -25.13
N GLU A 669 5.64 15.03 -24.07
CA GLU A 669 5.22 14.84 -22.71
C GLU A 669 5.50 16.07 -21.85
N ALA A 670 4.62 16.35 -20.89
CA ALA A 670 4.86 17.31 -19.82
C ALA A 670 4.21 16.82 -18.52
N LEU A 671 5.02 16.69 -17.50
CA LEU A 671 4.61 16.47 -16.14
C LEU A 671 5.04 17.66 -15.30
N MET A 672 4.17 18.19 -14.48
CA MET A 672 4.47 19.32 -13.63
C MET A 672 3.77 19.12 -12.28
N GLU A 673 4.52 19.20 -11.21
CA GLU A 673 3.99 19.09 -9.86
C GLU A 673 4.49 20.25 -9.02
N TRP A 674 3.59 20.88 -8.31
CA TRP A 674 3.88 21.92 -7.34
C TRP A 674 3.25 21.57 -6.01
N ASN A 675 4.06 21.53 -4.96
CA ASN A 675 3.65 21.21 -3.61
C ASN A 675 3.93 22.40 -2.69
N TRP A 676 2.96 22.72 -1.87
CA TRP A 676 3.07 23.77 -0.88
C TRP A 676 2.52 23.34 0.47
N ARG A 677 3.23 23.72 1.52
CA ARG A 677 2.84 23.48 2.92
C ARG A 677 3.02 24.75 3.71
N SER A 678 2.03 25.13 4.50
CA SER A 678 2.14 26.30 5.41
C SER A 678 2.54 25.87 6.82
N PRO A 679 3.11 26.81 7.62
CA PRO A 679 3.33 26.58 9.05
C PRO A 679 2.03 26.30 9.82
N ALA A 680 0.89 26.74 9.32
CA ALA A 680 -0.44 26.52 9.91
C ALA A 680 -1.02 25.14 9.55
N GLY A 681 -0.27 24.26 8.86
CA GLY A 681 -0.71 22.91 8.50
C GLY A 681 -1.53 22.82 7.20
N HIS A 682 -1.70 23.94 6.46
CA HIS A 682 -2.31 23.85 5.13
C HIS A 682 -1.36 23.16 4.16
N ARG A 683 -1.92 22.34 3.26
CA ARG A 683 -1.19 21.67 2.18
C ARG A 683 -1.95 21.89 0.88
N LEU A 684 -1.20 22.10 -0.20
CA LEU A 684 -1.73 22.21 -1.55
C LEU A 684 -0.76 21.55 -2.50
N SER A 685 -1.25 20.62 -3.29
CA SER A 685 -0.53 19.98 -4.40
C SER A 685 -1.30 20.25 -5.68
N LEU A 686 -0.60 20.73 -6.69
CA LEU A 686 -1.12 20.93 -8.02
C LEU A 686 -0.25 20.15 -8.99
N GLY A 687 -0.88 19.36 -9.84
CA GLY A 687 -0.18 18.62 -10.87
C GLY A 687 -0.84 18.79 -12.22
N TYR A 688 -0.03 18.77 -13.23
CA TYR A 688 -0.45 18.79 -14.61
C TYR A 688 0.24 17.67 -15.36
N ARG A 689 -0.51 16.92 -16.15
CA ARG A 689 0.00 15.86 -17.01
C ARG A 689 -0.50 16.06 -18.42
N TYR A 690 0.44 16.09 -19.33
CA TYR A 690 0.19 16.07 -20.77
C TYR A 690 1.01 14.91 -21.36
N LEU A 691 0.36 14.06 -22.16
CA LEU A 691 1.02 13.03 -22.95
C LEU A 691 0.34 13.01 -24.30
N ARG A 692 1.12 13.29 -25.34
CA ARG A 692 0.62 13.24 -26.70
C ARG A 692 0.53 11.79 -27.17
N ARG A 693 -0.61 11.42 -27.70
CA ARG A 693 -0.73 10.16 -28.45
C ARG A 693 0.20 10.21 -29.64
N ILE A 694 0.90 9.12 -29.87
CA ILE A 694 1.74 8.96 -31.01
C ILE A 694 1.00 8.01 -31.98
N PRO A 695 0.50 8.47 -33.13
CA PRO A 695 -0.46 7.74 -33.98
C PRO A 695 0.02 6.36 -34.40
N ASP A 696 1.27 6.25 -34.82
CA ASP A 696 1.81 5.08 -35.51
C ASP A 696 2.00 3.82 -34.64
N VAL A 697 1.89 3.93 -33.30
CA VAL A 697 1.96 2.74 -32.39
C VAL A 697 0.61 2.10 -32.20
N PHE A 698 -0.44 2.88 -32.37
CA PHE A 698 -1.78 2.43 -32.02
C PHE A 698 -2.53 1.87 -33.24
N GLU A 699 -2.20 2.30 -34.46
CA GLU A 699 -2.87 1.79 -35.65
C GLU A 699 -2.57 0.30 -35.91
N ASP A 700 -1.34 -0.14 -35.66
CA ASP A 700 -0.96 -1.53 -35.83
C ASP A 700 -1.35 -2.44 -34.63
N TRP A 701 -1.62 -1.84 -33.46
CA TRP A 701 -2.18 -2.52 -32.29
C TRP A 701 -3.70 -2.47 -32.25
N GLN A 702 -4.35 -1.64 -33.03
CA GLN A 702 -5.81 -1.53 -33.13
C GLN A 702 -6.47 -2.81 -33.60
N ARG A 703 -5.77 -3.61 -34.36
CA ARG A 703 -6.26 -4.92 -34.79
C ARG A 703 -6.49 -5.88 -33.61
N GLY A 704 -5.96 -5.61 -32.47
CA GLY A 704 -6.12 -6.41 -31.24
C GLY A 704 -6.83 -5.74 -30.08
N GLU A 705 -7.63 -4.68 -30.29
CA GLU A 705 -8.50 -4.02 -29.28
C GLU A 705 -7.93 -3.70 -27.89
N ARG A 706 -6.62 -3.88 -27.67
CA ARG A 706 -5.98 -3.74 -26.34
C ARG A 706 -6.12 -2.36 -25.71
N PHE A 707 -6.59 -1.34 -26.45
CA PHE A 707 -6.67 0.04 -26.00
C PHE A 707 -7.99 0.73 -26.34
N ARG A 708 -9.11 0.04 -26.35
CA ARG A 708 -10.44 0.62 -26.65
C ARG A 708 -10.73 1.94 -25.96
N ASN A 709 -10.16 2.17 -24.79
CA ASN A 709 -10.38 3.42 -24.06
C ASN A 709 -9.40 4.54 -24.40
N PHE A 710 -8.32 4.23 -25.07
CA PHE A 710 -7.36 5.23 -25.58
C PHE A 710 -7.68 5.69 -27.00
N ASP A 711 -8.45 4.92 -27.76
CA ASP A 711 -8.75 5.17 -29.17
C ASP A 711 -9.58 6.42 -29.44
N GLN A 712 -10.22 6.96 -28.42
CA GLN A 712 -11.07 8.15 -28.56
C GLN A 712 -10.33 9.47 -28.39
N PHE A 713 -9.05 9.48 -27.97
CA PHE A 713 -8.34 10.70 -27.60
C PHE A 713 -6.91 10.71 -28.12
N ASP A 714 -6.57 11.80 -28.82
CA ASP A 714 -5.23 11.99 -29.38
C ASP A 714 -4.15 12.25 -28.34
N HIS A 715 -4.53 12.57 -27.12
CA HIS A 715 -3.59 12.86 -26.03
C HIS A 715 -4.24 12.81 -24.64
N ILE A 716 -3.42 12.66 -23.62
CA ILE A 716 -3.82 12.82 -22.22
C ILE A 716 -3.53 14.26 -21.83
N ASN A 717 -4.53 14.98 -21.32
CA ASN A 717 -4.39 16.34 -20.86
C ASN A 717 -5.21 16.48 -19.56
N GLN A 718 -4.51 16.45 -18.41
CA GLN A 718 -5.13 16.31 -17.10
C GLN A 718 -4.51 17.27 -16.10
N VAL A 719 -5.36 17.78 -15.22
CA VAL A 719 -4.92 18.48 -14.02
C VAL A 719 -5.39 17.71 -12.80
N TYR A 720 -4.54 17.62 -11.80
CA TYR A 720 -4.92 17.09 -10.50
C TYR A 720 -4.59 18.09 -9.40
N THR A 721 -5.43 18.11 -8.40
CA THR A 721 -5.29 19.00 -7.25
C THR A 721 -5.57 18.23 -6.00
N GLU A 722 -4.74 18.41 -5.01
CA GLU A 722 -4.98 17.92 -3.66
C GLU A 722 -4.79 19.11 -2.69
N MET A 723 -5.78 19.33 -1.85
CA MET A 723 -5.78 20.42 -0.91
C MET A 723 -6.21 19.93 0.48
N ARG A 724 -5.47 20.36 1.49
CA ARG A 724 -5.85 20.19 2.89
C ARG A 724 -5.74 21.53 3.62
N VAL A 725 -6.85 21.98 4.17
CA VAL A 725 -6.94 23.28 4.82
C VAL A 725 -7.38 23.13 6.26
N GLN A 726 -6.58 23.63 7.16
CA GLN A 726 -6.96 23.80 8.55
C GLN A 726 -7.78 25.10 8.67
N VAL A 727 -9.11 24.98 8.62
CA VAL A 727 -10.03 26.13 8.62
C VAL A 727 -10.02 26.83 10.00
N THR A 728 -9.99 26.04 11.06
CA THR A 728 -9.82 26.47 12.44
C THR A 728 -8.95 25.42 13.14
N GLN A 729 -8.59 25.65 14.39
CA GLN A 729 -7.90 24.62 15.20
C GLN A 729 -8.69 23.30 15.32
N ARG A 730 -9.94 23.27 14.90
CA ARG A 730 -10.84 22.13 15.07
C ARG A 730 -11.40 21.57 13.77
N TRP A 731 -11.50 22.38 12.74
CA TRP A 731 -12.06 22.00 11.47
C TRP A 731 -10.97 21.89 10.40
N GLN A 732 -10.92 20.76 9.77
CA GLN A 732 -10.05 20.48 8.63
C GLN A 732 -10.90 20.09 7.42
N LEU A 733 -10.58 20.65 6.29
CA LEU A 733 -11.16 20.32 5.01
C LEU A 733 -10.10 19.73 4.09
N GLY A 734 -10.42 18.64 3.45
CA GLY A 734 -9.63 18.03 2.40
C GLY A 734 -10.41 18.02 1.08
N TYR A 735 -9.72 18.22 -0.02
CA TYR A 735 -10.29 18.06 -1.34
C TYR A 735 -9.24 17.51 -2.32
N LYS A 736 -9.63 16.53 -3.10
CA LYS A 736 -8.81 15.93 -4.16
C LYS A 736 -9.62 15.82 -5.42
N THR A 737 -9.05 16.21 -6.53
CA THR A 737 -9.71 16.10 -7.83
C THR A 737 -8.72 15.81 -8.94
N ALA A 738 -9.15 15.09 -9.94
CA ALA A 738 -8.47 14.93 -11.22
C ALA A 738 -9.47 15.22 -12.33
N PHE A 739 -9.11 16.11 -13.24
CA PHE A 739 -9.94 16.54 -14.36
C PHE A 739 -9.22 16.29 -15.68
N SER A 740 -9.90 15.64 -16.62
CA SER A 740 -9.43 15.45 -17.99
C SER A 740 -10.01 16.52 -18.90
N PHE A 741 -9.15 17.31 -19.54
CA PHE A 741 -9.56 18.33 -20.50
C PHE A 741 -10.10 17.72 -21.78
N GLU A 742 -9.53 16.59 -22.23
CA GLU A 742 -9.96 15.89 -23.45
C GLU A 742 -11.38 15.38 -23.34
N ARG A 743 -11.68 14.76 -22.21
CA ARG A 743 -13.00 14.19 -21.95
C ARG A 743 -13.98 15.19 -21.37
N ALA A 744 -13.50 16.37 -20.95
CA ALA A 744 -14.24 17.38 -20.20
C ALA A 744 -14.97 16.79 -18.98
N VAL A 745 -14.33 15.84 -18.29
CA VAL A 745 -14.92 15.12 -17.14
C VAL A 745 -13.96 15.09 -15.96
N PHE A 746 -14.54 15.01 -14.79
CA PHE A 746 -13.81 14.65 -13.59
C PHE A 746 -13.56 13.14 -13.55
N LEU A 747 -12.31 12.76 -13.48
CA LEU A 747 -11.89 11.36 -13.33
C LEU A 747 -12.06 10.90 -11.87
N GLN A 748 -11.76 11.79 -10.96
CA GLN A 748 -11.86 11.58 -9.53
C GLN A 748 -12.26 12.87 -8.83
N ASN A 749 -13.15 12.77 -7.84
CA ASN A 749 -13.41 13.81 -6.86
C ASN A 749 -13.47 13.17 -5.48
N ALA A 750 -12.85 13.79 -4.50
CA ALA A 750 -12.98 13.36 -3.12
C ALA A 750 -12.95 14.58 -2.20
N GLY A 751 -13.81 14.60 -1.22
CA GLY A 751 -13.92 15.64 -0.20
C GLY A 751 -13.88 15.03 1.18
N LEU A 752 -13.16 15.65 2.10
CA LEU A 752 -13.07 15.29 3.51
C LEU A 752 -13.45 16.49 4.36
N ILE A 753 -14.33 16.28 5.31
CA ILE A 753 -14.63 17.23 6.39
C ILE A 753 -14.32 16.54 7.70
N GLU A 754 -13.38 17.05 8.46
CA GLU A 754 -12.99 16.50 9.75
C GLU A 754 -13.12 17.55 10.86
N TYR A 755 -13.64 17.11 11.98
CA TYR A 755 -13.78 17.91 13.19
C TYR A 755 -13.03 17.30 14.35
N LEU A 756 -12.19 18.07 15.02
CA LEU A 756 -11.53 17.72 16.26
C LEU A 756 -12.29 18.34 17.45
N SER A 757 -12.58 17.56 18.45
CA SER A 757 -13.28 18.02 19.65
C SER A 757 -12.47 19.09 20.41
N LYS A 758 -13.17 19.90 21.21
CA LYS A 758 -12.57 21.01 22.00
C LYS A 758 -11.41 20.59 22.87
N CYS A 759 -11.47 19.39 23.41
CA CYS A 759 -10.47 18.80 24.31
C CYS A 759 -9.58 17.77 23.61
N GLY A 760 -9.68 17.62 22.29
CA GLY A 760 -8.84 16.71 21.52
C GLY A 760 -9.12 15.23 21.76
N CYS A 761 -10.14 14.85 22.52
CA CYS A 761 -10.40 13.46 22.89
C CYS A 761 -11.09 12.62 21.81
N TRP A 762 -11.61 13.23 20.76
CA TRP A 762 -12.13 12.57 19.59
C TRP A 762 -12.03 13.45 18.35
N ALA A 763 -11.94 12.82 17.23
CA ALA A 763 -12.12 13.43 15.92
C ALA A 763 -13.15 12.61 15.14
N GLY A 764 -13.95 13.28 14.33
CA GLY A 764 -14.90 12.63 13.44
C GLY A 764 -14.95 13.34 12.11
N GLY A 765 -15.07 12.59 11.03
CA GLY A 765 -15.10 13.13 9.69
C GLY A 765 -15.99 12.34 8.75
N LEU A 766 -16.38 13.02 7.70
CA LEU A 766 -17.06 12.43 6.56
C LEU A 766 -16.18 12.59 5.33
N GLU A 767 -15.90 11.49 4.69
CA GLU A 767 -15.28 11.46 3.38
C GLU A 767 -16.33 11.10 2.33
N PHE A 768 -16.37 11.90 1.31
CA PHE A 768 -17.14 11.66 0.11
C PHE A 768 -16.17 11.47 -1.05
N SER A 769 -16.30 10.41 -1.79
CA SER A 769 -15.49 10.19 -2.99
C SER A 769 -16.35 9.72 -4.15
N GLN A 770 -16.00 10.21 -5.33
CA GLN A 770 -16.55 9.81 -6.60
C GLN A 770 -15.41 9.54 -7.56
N ASP A 771 -15.37 8.37 -8.12
CA ASP A 771 -14.52 8.05 -9.26
C ASP A 771 -15.36 7.36 -10.35
N ARG A 772 -14.84 7.39 -11.57
CA ARG A 772 -15.58 6.87 -12.72
C ARG A 772 -15.78 5.35 -12.64
N ALA A 773 -14.83 4.65 -12.07
CA ALA A 773 -14.86 3.19 -11.97
C ALA A 773 -15.69 2.68 -10.81
N SER A 774 -15.61 3.30 -9.62
CA SER A 774 -16.28 2.83 -8.39
C SER A 774 -17.56 3.59 -8.05
N GLY A 775 -17.92 4.65 -8.82
CA GLY A 775 -19.08 5.46 -8.52
C GLY A 775 -18.91 6.34 -7.28
N VAL A 776 -19.97 6.52 -6.51
CA VAL A 776 -20.00 7.38 -5.32
C VAL A 776 -19.84 6.53 -4.06
N ASN A 777 -18.94 6.97 -3.18
CA ASN A 777 -18.71 6.36 -1.88
C ASN A 777 -18.72 7.43 -0.78
N VAL A 778 -19.33 7.10 0.35
CA VAL A 778 -19.31 7.91 1.57
C VAL A 778 -18.76 7.06 2.70
N ARG A 779 -17.80 7.60 3.44
CA ARG A 779 -17.17 6.93 4.58
C ARG A 779 -17.22 7.81 5.81
N VAL A 780 -17.47 7.17 6.95
CA VAL A 780 -17.37 7.80 8.26
C VAL A 780 -16.01 7.48 8.86
N ASN A 781 -15.20 8.49 9.04
CA ASN A 781 -13.91 8.38 9.71
C ASN A 781 -14.06 8.89 11.14
N TYR A 782 -13.50 8.19 12.11
CA TYR A 782 -13.50 8.65 13.48
C TYR A 782 -12.32 8.11 14.26
N ARG A 783 -11.91 8.89 15.27
CA ARG A 783 -10.81 8.58 16.17
C ARG A 783 -11.24 8.89 17.59
N LEU A 784 -11.09 7.90 18.48
CA LEU A 784 -11.31 8.07 19.92
C LEU A 784 -9.97 7.92 20.64
N VAL A 785 -9.47 9.00 21.23
CA VAL A 785 -8.19 8.97 21.92
C VAL A 785 -8.25 8.00 23.09
N GLY A 786 -7.29 7.08 23.18
CA GLY A 786 -7.22 6.04 24.20
C GLY A 786 -8.01 4.77 23.91
N ILE A 787 -8.81 4.72 22.82
CA ILE A 787 -9.51 3.49 22.39
C ILE A 787 -9.04 3.01 21.02
N GLY A 788 -8.68 3.94 20.12
CA GLY A 788 -8.21 3.59 18.79
C GLY A 788 -8.75 4.52 17.69
N GLU A 789 -8.36 4.23 16.48
CA GLU A 789 -8.70 4.99 15.28
C GLU A 789 -9.36 4.07 14.27
N ASN A 790 -10.42 4.56 13.63
CA ASN A 790 -10.91 4.00 12.38
C ASN A 790 -10.42 4.92 11.26
N LEU A 791 -9.20 4.71 10.82
CA LEU A 791 -8.62 5.32 9.63
C LEU A 791 -8.70 4.29 8.51
N ALA A 792 -9.91 3.94 8.08
CA ALA A 792 -10.06 3.08 6.92
C ALA A 792 -9.30 3.68 5.73
N LYS A 793 -8.66 2.85 4.92
CA LYS A 793 -7.88 3.25 3.73
C LYS A 793 -8.67 4.24 2.89
N SER A 794 -8.31 5.50 3.00
CA SER A 794 -8.98 6.63 2.35
C SER A 794 -8.06 7.18 1.27
N PRO A 795 -8.55 7.43 0.06
CA PRO A 795 -7.74 8.05 -0.98
C PRO A 795 -7.18 9.41 -0.60
N LEU A 796 -7.84 10.10 0.35
CA LEU A 796 -7.37 11.39 0.88
C LEU A 796 -6.41 11.23 2.06
N LEU A 797 -6.49 10.13 2.82
CA LEU A 797 -5.61 9.88 3.94
C LEU A 797 -4.35 9.13 3.49
N ASP A 798 -4.46 8.16 2.59
CA ASP A 798 -3.32 7.38 2.06
C ASP A 798 -2.32 8.24 1.28
N SER A 799 -2.78 9.27 0.58
CA SER A 799 -1.91 10.22 -0.13
C SER A 799 -1.13 11.16 0.81
N LEU A 800 -1.47 11.19 2.09
CA LEU A 800 -0.87 12.11 3.08
C LEU A 800 0.20 11.46 3.95
N GLU A 801 0.26 10.13 4.01
CA GLU A 801 1.28 9.39 4.75
C GLU A 801 2.61 9.28 3.98
N GLY A 802 2.58 9.45 2.65
CA GLY A 802 3.75 9.38 1.78
C GLY A 802 4.44 10.72 1.46
N LEU A 803 3.96 11.83 1.99
CA LEU A 803 4.48 13.18 1.84
C LEU A 803 5.05 13.70 3.17
#